data_c83e7a543e87208bd97b023bcabfeafa
#
_entry.id   c83e7a543e87208bd97b023bcabfeafa
#
_cell.length_a   1.000
_cell.length_b   1.000
_cell.length_c   1.000
_cell.angle_alpha   90.00
_cell.angle_beta   90.00
_cell.angle_gamma   90.00
#
_symmetry.space_group_name_H-M   'P 1'
#
loop_
_entity.id
_entity.type
_entity.pdbx_description
1 polymer ?
#
loop_
_entity_poly.entity_id
_entity_poly.type
_entity_poly.pdbx_seq_one_letter_code
_entity_poly.pdbx_strand_id
1 'polypeptide(L)'
;METRSKDIISSSIKGTEFIESLIEEERFTEALAEIEKAEEAQPVHLLPGEEANVWYLASLCLYKLGRYKEALARANVAFETLKDTSENEKVAQIQEVLGRIHFSLGDLRNAELYAGDAIGTYRRIGNQAGMVKTYNLVARIYFVRCEFEKSIEYLDEARKLSEKLGDSKAEALICGNLGRVYTLSGEWRKAERNLETGFKYHQRTGDSLSLCKDLLSLSFVACLRRDFQRSKRFLARAFELAQKQKFLRELAIYHEYAGQLAHSSGDQNRAETHFLEAIEFSHKAAPEGDINNQAYRLLAELQVAREDFDQALISCQKSLEVSASLGEKIEEGAAYRILGQIYSAKNEKDKSCEYFSKSIAILQQVGAKYELARSYLEAGRSPIFDYYKRLGFLSNAESLFRDLDSKHHLGLVNSAITHLLVEAKDYSKAQVFLAEAEILFKQSNDQKELRQVRDLKRSIEEALCHSSMIAKANGKVTFENVMTQNTEMTEIVEKLKQVMDYDISILLEGETGTGKDLIAKAIHFSSSRKDKRFVAVNCAALPESLLENELFGHKRGAYTGADKDHPGLFEEAEGGTLYLDQVEEIPISTQVKLLRSIEEKEITRLGDTKPRKIKVSIISSSIEDLRESVKTGKFRQDLYFRLNTFSVRIPSLRNRKEDIPLLVRHFLKHHGVEEKKVRDFERNGTIKRFLEYDWPGNVRELENEIKRMVVLSQAGDRDPCGVLSDKLINPTSSRASSEKATLYHQVAEFEKERITEALRQSSWVKLRAARLLGIPEATIRNKIKKHQILAPV
;
A
#
# COMPACT_ATOMS: atom_id res chain seq x y z
N MET A 1 -23.28 -16.96 73.61
CA MET A 1 -23.42 -16.99 72.18
C MET A 1 -22.57 -15.92 71.48
N GLU A 2 -22.49 -14.69 71.97
CA GLU A 2 -21.71 -13.59 71.32
C GLU A 2 -20.18 -13.82 71.29
N THR A 3 -19.57 -14.56 72.24
CA THR A 3 -18.12 -14.84 72.24
C THR A 3 -17.74 -15.88 71.20
N ARG A 4 -18.59 -16.90 70.94
CA ARG A 4 -18.34 -17.92 69.87
C ARG A 4 -18.48 -17.36 68.50
N SER A 5 -19.39 -16.40 68.27
CA SER A 5 -19.50 -15.73 66.97
C SER A 5 -18.31 -14.82 66.67
N LYS A 6 -17.72 -14.14 67.64
CA LYS A 6 -16.50 -13.32 67.47
C LYS A 6 -15.26 -14.15 67.16
N ASP A 7 -15.13 -15.33 67.76
CA ASP A 7 -13.99 -16.22 67.46
C ASP A 7 -14.11 -16.87 66.07
N ILE A 8 -15.30 -17.19 65.63
CA ILE A 8 -15.57 -17.75 64.26
C ILE A 8 -15.35 -16.69 63.20
N ILE A 9 -15.82 -15.47 63.38
CA ILE A 9 -15.58 -14.34 62.48
C ILE A 9 -14.09 -14.02 62.43
N SER A 10 -13.37 -14.03 63.60
CA SER A 10 -11.94 -13.79 63.63
C SER A 10 -11.13 -14.86 62.91
N SER A 11 -11.56 -16.15 62.95
CA SER A 11 -10.92 -17.25 62.21
C SER A 11 -11.19 -17.23 60.72
N SER A 12 -12.38 -16.79 60.31
CA SER A 12 -12.79 -16.63 58.92
C SER A 12 -12.04 -15.45 58.23
N ILE A 13 -11.91 -14.30 58.90
CA ILE A 13 -11.16 -13.13 58.43
C ILE A 13 -9.67 -13.46 58.26
N LYS A 14 -9.08 -14.17 59.26
CA LYS A 14 -7.69 -14.62 59.14
C LYS A 14 -7.47 -15.63 58.00
N GLY A 15 -8.47 -16.44 57.66
CA GLY A 15 -8.42 -17.37 56.55
C GLY A 15 -8.41 -16.64 55.18
N THR A 16 -9.24 -15.59 55.00
CA THR A 16 -9.27 -14.78 53.78
C THR A 16 -8.01 -13.95 53.58
N GLU A 17 -7.48 -13.34 54.62
CA GLU A 17 -6.20 -12.61 54.56
C GLU A 17 -5.01 -13.55 54.18
N PHE A 18 -5.01 -14.78 54.69
CA PHE A 18 -3.99 -15.76 54.30
C PHE A 18 -4.13 -16.17 52.84
N ILE A 19 -5.34 -16.41 52.34
CA ILE A 19 -5.59 -16.71 50.91
C ILE A 19 -5.14 -15.56 50.04
N GLU A 20 -5.47 -14.31 50.39
CA GLU A 20 -5.03 -13.12 49.68
C GLU A 20 -3.50 -13.01 49.61
N SER A 21 -2.79 -13.32 50.74
CA SER A 21 -1.33 -13.33 50.74
C SER A 21 -0.74 -14.38 49.80
N LEU A 22 -1.33 -15.57 49.74
CA LEU A 22 -0.91 -16.61 48.79
C LEU A 22 -1.12 -16.18 47.33
N ILE A 23 -2.19 -15.45 47.06
CA ILE A 23 -2.47 -14.89 45.72
C ILE A 23 -1.45 -13.80 45.40
N GLU A 24 -1.07 -12.93 46.33
CA GLU A 24 -0.02 -11.94 46.18
C GLU A 24 1.36 -12.56 45.93
N GLU A 25 1.63 -13.69 46.55
CA GLU A 25 2.85 -14.51 46.30
C GLU A 25 2.76 -15.35 45.03
N GLU A 26 1.69 -15.23 44.23
CA GLU A 26 1.42 -16.00 42.99
C GLU A 26 1.32 -17.53 43.22
N ARG A 27 1.00 -17.97 44.42
CA ARG A 27 0.83 -19.39 44.82
C ARG A 27 -0.62 -19.86 44.63
N PHE A 28 -1.13 -19.71 43.38
CA PHE A 28 -2.57 -19.88 43.07
C PHE A 28 -3.08 -21.31 43.36
N THR A 29 -2.26 -22.35 43.15
CA THR A 29 -2.66 -23.75 43.43
C THR A 29 -2.89 -23.95 44.91
N GLU A 30 -2.03 -23.40 45.75
CA GLU A 30 -2.13 -23.52 47.20
C GLU A 30 -3.28 -22.69 47.73
N ALA A 31 -3.44 -21.47 47.21
CA ALA A 31 -4.59 -20.63 47.56
C ALA A 31 -5.93 -21.32 47.22
N LEU A 32 -6.03 -21.96 46.04
CA LEU A 32 -7.23 -22.71 45.67
C LEU A 32 -7.47 -23.93 46.57
N ALA A 33 -6.43 -24.69 46.92
CA ALA A 33 -6.55 -25.81 47.83
C ALA A 33 -7.02 -25.38 49.24
N GLU A 34 -6.57 -24.24 49.75
CA GLU A 34 -7.06 -23.71 51.03
C GLU A 34 -8.52 -23.23 50.94
N ILE A 35 -8.97 -22.66 49.79
CA ILE A 35 -10.39 -22.32 49.55
C ILE A 35 -11.24 -23.61 49.57
N GLU A 36 -10.85 -24.64 48.81
CA GLU A 36 -11.57 -25.91 48.71
C GLU A 36 -11.67 -26.60 50.07
N LYS A 37 -10.60 -26.60 50.90
CA LYS A 37 -10.65 -27.10 52.30
C LYS A 37 -11.62 -26.32 53.18
N ALA A 38 -11.69 -24.99 53.01
CA ALA A 38 -12.62 -24.15 53.75
C ALA A 38 -14.10 -24.40 53.34
N GLU A 39 -14.35 -24.73 52.07
CA GLU A 39 -15.66 -25.15 51.56
C GLU A 39 -16.10 -26.51 52.12
N GLU A 40 -15.17 -27.48 52.29
CA GLU A 40 -15.47 -28.82 52.83
C GLU A 40 -15.72 -28.85 54.36
N ALA A 41 -15.17 -27.88 55.09
CA ALA A 41 -15.14 -27.85 56.55
C ALA A 41 -16.45 -27.48 57.27
N GLN A 42 -17.63 -27.50 56.59
CA GLN A 42 -19.00 -27.15 57.02
C GLN A 42 -19.43 -25.69 56.80
N PRO A 43 -20.76 -25.48 56.59
CA PRO A 43 -21.33 -24.19 56.28
C PRO A 43 -21.23 -23.27 57.47
N VAL A 44 -20.16 -22.49 57.56
CA VAL A 44 -20.12 -21.29 58.36
C VAL A 44 -21.12 -20.33 57.70
N HIS A 45 -22.12 -19.81 58.41
CA HIS A 45 -22.98 -18.74 57.90
C HIS A 45 -22.14 -17.48 57.74
N LEU A 46 -21.45 -17.40 56.58
CA LEU A 46 -20.74 -16.22 56.16
C LEU A 46 -21.78 -15.14 55.80
N LEU A 47 -21.43 -13.91 56.03
CA LEU A 47 -22.23 -12.80 55.47
C LEU A 47 -22.15 -12.85 53.94
N PRO A 48 -23.20 -12.44 53.23
CA PRO A 48 -23.20 -12.51 51.76
C PRO A 48 -21.98 -11.89 51.11
N GLY A 49 -21.42 -10.80 51.69
CA GLY A 49 -20.19 -10.17 51.20
C GLY A 49 -18.91 -10.99 51.42
N GLU A 50 -18.82 -11.77 52.50
CA GLU A 50 -17.68 -12.62 52.76
C GLU A 50 -17.74 -13.89 51.88
N GLU A 51 -18.91 -14.47 51.70
CA GLU A 51 -19.15 -15.61 50.80
C GLU A 51 -18.80 -15.22 49.35
N ALA A 52 -19.26 -14.09 48.89
CA ALA A 52 -18.94 -13.59 47.55
C ALA A 52 -17.44 -13.32 47.36
N ASN A 53 -16.73 -12.86 48.39
CA ASN A 53 -15.26 -12.66 48.34
C ASN A 53 -14.53 -13.98 48.18
N VAL A 54 -14.95 -15.05 48.86
CA VAL A 54 -14.38 -16.38 48.66
C VAL A 54 -14.53 -16.89 47.23
N TRP A 55 -15.74 -16.78 46.68
CA TRP A 55 -16.03 -17.13 45.28
C TRP A 55 -15.24 -16.29 44.27
N TYR A 56 -15.07 -15.00 44.57
CA TYR A 56 -14.23 -14.11 43.78
C TYR A 56 -12.76 -14.53 43.78
N LEU A 57 -12.17 -14.81 44.96
CA LEU A 57 -10.78 -15.27 45.12
C LEU A 57 -10.57 -16.63 44.43
N ALA A 58 -11.55 -17.56 44.56
CA ALA A 58 -11.53 -18.83 43.84
C ALA A 58 -11.53 -18.61 42.33
N SER A 59 -12.39 -17.72 41.84
CA SER A 59 -12.44 -17.43 40.40
C SER A 59 -11.15 -16.84 39.89
N LEU A 60 -10.48 -15.98 40.65
CA LEU A 60 -9.18 -15.39 40.32
C LEU A 60 -8.07 -16.46 40.24
N CYS A 61 -8.01 -17.37 41.22
CA CYS A 61 -7.07 -18.49 41.20
C CYS A 61 -7.29 -19.41 39.99
N LEU A 62 -8.54 -19.81 39.77
CA LEU A 62 -8.91 -20.64 38.59
C LEU A 62 -8.58 -19.97 37.27
N TYR A 63 -8.85 -18.67 37.15
CA TYR A 63 -8.48 -17.89 35.99
C TYR A 63 -6.97 -17.91 35.73
N LYS A 64 -6.17 -17.71 36.79
CA LYS A 64 -4.71 -17.74 36.73
C LYS A 64 -4.15 -19.12 36.38
N LEU A 65 -4.83 -20.19 36.80
CA LEU A 65 -4.52 -21.57 36.47
C LEU A 65 -5.03 -22.03 35.09
N GLY A 66 -5.68 -21.15 34.34
CA GLY A 66 -6.23 -21.45 32.99
C GLY A 66 -7.54 -22.25 32.97
N ARG A 67 -8.15 -22.50 34.15
CA ARG A 67 -9.44 -23.24 34.30
C ARG A 67 -10.64 -22.28 34.07
N TYR A 68 -10.72 -21.69 32.89
CA TYR A 68 -11.63 -20.55 32.60
C TYR A 68 -13.12 -20.88 32.78
N LYS A 69 -13.59 -22.09 32.42
CA LYS A 69 -15.01 -22.47 32.59
C LYS A 69 -15.39 -22.53 34.05
N GLU A 70 -14.52 -23.05 34.89
CA GLU A 70 -14.75 -23.16 36.33
C GLU A 70 -14.65 -21.76 36.98
N ALA A 71 -13.66 -20.97 36.55
CA ALA A 71 -13.53 -19.58 36.96
C ALA A 71 -14.82 -18.79 36.67
N LEU A 72 -15.41 -18.98 35.49
CA LEU A 72 -16.67 -18.35 35.11
C LEU A 72 -17.83 -18.73 36.03
N ALA A 73 -17.95 -20.02 36.34
CA ALA A 73 -19.00 -20.49 37.26
C ALA A 73 -18.90 -19.83 38.65
N ARG A 74 -17.68 -19.75 39.22
CA ARG A 74 -17.43 -19.13 40.51
C ARG A 74 -17.63 -17.62 40.48
N ALA A 75 -17.16 -16.93 39.43
CA ALA A 75 -17.35 -15.48 39.28
C ALA A 75 -18.83 -15.09 39.15
N ASN A 76 -19.64 -15.89 38.45
CA ASN A 76 -21.09 -15.65 38.32
C ASN A 76 -21.81 -15.78 39.66
N VAL A 77 -21.47 -16.78 40.49
CA VAL A 77 -22.03 -16.92 41.84
C VAL A 77 -21.69 -15.69 42.67
N ALA A 78 -20.43 -15.25 42.69
CA ALA A 78 -20.01 -14.05 43.39
C ALA A 78 -20.78 -12.80 42.92
N PHE A 79 -20.98 -12.68 41.61
CA PHE A 79 -21.70 -11.53 41.03
C PHE A 79 -23.17 -11.52 41.41
N GLU A 80 -23.88 -12.65 41.26
CA GLU A 80 -25.28 -12.76 41.63
C GLU A 80 -25.53 -12.47 43.11
N THR A 81 -24.57 -12.82 43.99
CA THR A 81 -24.67 -12.56 45.42
C THR A 81 -24.56 -11.07 45.75
N LEU A 82 -23.79 -10.28 45.00
CA LEU A 82 -23.48 -8.87 45.33
C LEU A 82 -24.10 -7.85 44.39
N LYS A 83 -24.65 -8.19 43.24
CA LYS A 83 -25.10 -7.24 42.23
C LYS A 83 -26.10 -6.18 42.72
N ASP A 84 -26.93 -6.53 43.70
CA ASP A 84 -27.97 -5.66 44.26
C ASP A 84 -27.56 -5.10 45.62
N THR A 85 -26.30 -5.21 46.04
CA THR A 85 -25.79 -4.71 47.30
C THR A 85 -25.12 -3.35 47.15
N SER A 86 -24.81 -2.70 48.27
CA SER A 86 -24.05 -1.43 48.33
C SER A 86 -22.52 -1.64 48.16
N GLU A 87 -22.03 -2.87 48.03
CA GLU A 87 -20.60 -3.19 47.91
C GLU A 87 -20.03 -2.90 46.52
N ASN A 88 -20.15 -1.68 46.05
CA ASN A 88 -19.82 -1.26 44.70
C ASN A 88 -18.37 -1.61 44.26
N GLU A 89 -17.40 -1.58 45.18
CA GLU A 89 -16.01 -1.87 44.85
C GLU A 89 -15.82 -3.36 44.52
N LYS A 90 -16.37 -4.26 45.35
CA LYS A 90 -16.32 -5.71 45.07
C LYS A 90 -17.08 -6.10 43.80
N VAL A 91 -18.23 -5.48 43.58
CA VAL A 91 -19.03 -5.67 42.37
C VAL A 91 -18.17 -5.31 41.14
N ALA A 92 -17.48 -4.18 41.16
CA ALA A 92 -16.59 -3.78 40.04
C ALA A 92 -15.41 -4.73 39.86
N GLN A 93 -14.80 -5.24 40.94
CA GLN A 93 -13.71 -6.24 40.86
C GLN A 93 -14.21 -7.55 40.24
N ILE A 94 -15.40 -8.01 40.61
CA ILE A 94 -16.01 -9.22 40.04
C ILE A 94 -16.32 -9.00 38.56
N GLN A 95 -16.91 -7.86 38.17
CA GLN A 95 -17.16 -7.51 36.77
C GLN A 95 -15.86 -7.45 35.95
N GLU A 96 -14.78 -6.90 36.53
CA GLU A 96 -13.46 -6.91 35.87
C GLU A 96 -12.96 -8.33 35.62
N VAL A 97 -13.08 -9.24 36.60
CA VAL A 97 -12.67 -10.64 36.46
C VAL A 97 -13.55 -11.38 35.45
N LEU A 98 -14.89 -11.19 35.49
CA LEU A 98 -15.81 -11.70 34.47
C LEU A 98 -15.40 -11.25 33.07
N GLY A 99 -15.09 -9.98 32.89
CA GLY A 99 -14.60 -9.42 31.65
C GLY A 99 -13.32 -10.13 31.16
N ARG A 100 -12.37 -10.39 32.05
CA ARG A 100 -11.13 -11.12 31.74
C ARG A 100 -11.39 -12.59 31.38
N ILE A 101 -12.30 -13.26 32.10
CA ILE A 101 -12.64 -14.66 31.83
C ILE A 101 -13.33 -14.79 30.47
N HIS A 102 -14.33 -13.95 30.19
CA HIS A 102 -15.00 -13.94 28.89
C HIS A 102 -14.01 -13.64 27.74
N PHE A 103 -13.07 -12.68 27.95
CA PHE A 103 -11.99 -12.42 27.01
C PHE A 103 -11.16 -13.69 26.72
N SER A 104 -10.79 -14.42 27.76
CA SER A 104 -9.97 -15.65 27.62
C SER A 104 -10.75 -16.81 26.99
N LEU A 105 -12.08 -16.81 27.09
CA LEU A 105 -12.98 -17.76 26.41
C LEU A 105 -13.33 -17.34 24.98
N GLY A 106 -12.81 -16.21 24.49
CA GLY A 106 -13.09 -15.68 23.15
C GLY A 106 -14.44 -14.94 23.01
N ASP A 107 -15.20 -14.83 24.10
CA ASP A 107 -16.48 -14.10 24.11
C ASP A 107 -16.25 -12.58 24.30
N LEU A 108 -15.80 -11.95 23.23
CA LEU A 108 -15.44 -10.53 23.24
C LEU A 108 -16.63 -9.60 23.50
N ARG A 109 -17.87 -10.05 23.24
CA ARG A 109 -19.06 -9.24 23.49
C ARG A 109 -19.34 -9.10 24.98
N ASN A 110 -19.37 -10.21 25.71
CA ASN A 110 -19.57 -10.20 27.15
C ASN A 110 -18.35 -9.64 27.87
N ALA A 111 -17.13 -9.86 27.37
CA ALA A 111 -15.92 -9.24 27.89
C ALA A 111 -16.03 -7.70 27.88
N GLU A 112 -16.47 -7.11 26.79
CA GLU A 112 -16.67 -5.66 26.65
C GLU A 112 -17.78 -5.15 27.57
N LEU A 113 -18.90 -5.86 27.66
CA LEU A 113 -20.03 -5.49 28.52
C LEU A 113 -19.60 -5.40 29.98
N TYR A 114 -19.03 -6.50 30.54
CA TYR A 114 -18.60 -6.53 31.94
C TYR A 114 -17.47 -5.54 32.22
N ALA A 115 -16.51 -5.35 31.29
CA ALA A 115 -15.48 -4.34 31.45
C ALA A 115 -16.04 -2.91 31.43
N GLY A 116 -17.05 -2.64 30.58
CA GLY A 116 -17.76 -1.35 30.55
C GLY A 116 -18.48 -1.05 31.85
N ASP A 117 -19.20 -2.04 32.41
CA ASP A 117 -19.89 -1.92 33.69
C ASP A 117 -18.90 -1.67 34.85
N ALA A 118 -17.78 -2.40 34.85
CA ALA A 118 -16.72 -2.19 35.84
C ALA A 118 -16.14 -0.77 35.77
N ILE A 119 -15.85 -0.24 34.57
CA ILE A 119 -15.40 1.15 34.38
C ILE A 119 -16.44 2.14 34.94
N GLY A 120 -17.72 1.93 34.63
CA GLY A 120 -18.82 2.78 35.13
C GLY A 120 -18.86 2.80 36.65
N THR A 121 -18.69 1.65 37.29
CA THR A 121 -18.70 1.51 38.75
C THR A 121 -17.44 2.11 39.38
N TYR A 122 -16.23 1.79 38.84
CA TYR A 122 -14.97 2.39 39.34
C TYR A 122 -14.96 3.92 39.22
N ARG A 123 -15.55 4.45 38.15
CA ARG A 123 -15.67 5.92 37.95
C ARG A 123 -16.57 6.54 39.04
N ARG A 124 -17.70 5.91 39.40
CA ARG A 124 -18.61 6.40 40.41
C ARG A 124 -17.99 6.43 41.82
N ILE A 125 -17.18 5.42 42.14
CA ILE A 125 -16.51 5.32 43.46
C ILE A 125 -15.14 6.00 43.47
N GLY A 126 -14.65 6.54 42.36
CA GLY A 126 -13.36 7.24 42.26
C GLY A 126 -12.13 6.32 42.28
N ASN A 127 -12.29 4.99 42.05
CA ASN A 127 -11.16 4.04 42.05
C ASN A 127 -10.40 4.11 40.75
N GLN A 128 -9.39 4.99 40.70
CA GLN A 128 -8.55 5.19 39.51
C GLN A 128 -7.69 3.95 39.18
N ALA A 129 -7.21 3.19 40.16
CA ALA A 129 -6.42 1.98 39.97
C ALA A 129 -7.24 0.86 39.28
N GLY A 130 -8.50 0.68 39.69
CA GLY A 130 -9.42 -0.24 39.01
C GLY A 130 -9.68 0.19 37.55
N MET A 131 -9.87 1.49 37.32
CA MET A 131 -10.03 2.02 35.95
C MET A 131 -8.81 1.70 35.05
N VAL A 132 -7.58 1.86 35.54
CA VAL A 132 -6.35 1.53 34.76
C VAL A 132 -6.35 0.08 34.30
N LYS A 133 -6.63 -0.86 35.22
CA LYS A 133 -6.69 -2.31 34.92
C LYS A 133 -7.78 -2.61 33.88
N THR A 134 -8.93 -1.99 34.02
CA THR A 134 -10.08 -2.27 33.16
C THR A 134 -9.94 -1.60 31.80
N TYR A 135 -9.39 -0.40 31.69
CA TYR A 135 -9.05 0.23 30.42
C TYR A 135 -8.04 -0.62 29.62
N ASN A 136 -7.04 -1.18 30.31
CA ASN A 136 -6.10 -2.11 29.66
C ASN A 136 -6.80 -3.38 29.15
N LEU A 137 -7.82 -3.89 29.83
CA LEU A 137 -8.63 -5.02 29.36
C LEU A 137 -9.45 -4.63 28.11
N VAL A 138 -10.15 -3.50 28.16
CA VAL A 138 -10.94 -3.00 27.03
C VAL A 138 -10.05 -2.76 25.80
N ALA A 139 -8.86 -2.20 26.01
CA ALA A 139 -7.89 -2.01 24.94
C ALA A 139 -7.46 -3.32 24.29
N ARG A 140 -7.27 -4.39 25.09
CA ARG A 140 -6.97 -5.73 24.57
C ARG A 140 -8.13 -6.32 23.76
N ILE A 141 -9.37 -6.07 24.17
CA ILE A 141 -10.57 -6.48 23.43
C ILE A 141 -10.59 -5.81 22.05
N TYR A 142 -10.39 -4.49 21.99
CA TYR A 142 -10.33 -3.75 20.72
C TYR A 142 -9.12 -4.15 19.87
N PHE A 143 -7.99 -4.47 20.50
CA PHE A 143 -6.82 -5.00 19.80
C PHE A 143 -7.12 -6.31 19.06
N VAL A 144 -7.79 -7.27 19.71
CA VAL A 144 -8.19 -8.55 19.09
C VAL A 144 -9.21 -8.33 17.96
N ARG A 145 -10.09 -7.33 18.09
CA ARG A 145 -11.01 -6.93 17.02
C ARG A 145 -10.34 -6.14 15.89
N CYS A 146 -9.03 -5.88 15.99
CA CYS A 146 -8.27 -5.04 15.07
C CYS A 146 -8.74 -3.57 15.01
N GLU A 147 -9.45 -3.09 16.02
CA GLU A 147 -9.86 -1.69 16.19
C GLU A 147 -8.74 -0.90 16.89
N PHE A 148 -7.60 -0.74 16.17
CA PHE A 148 -6.36 -0.23 16.77
C PHE A 148 -6.48 1.18 17.34
N GLU A 149 -7.23 2.07 16.70
CA GLU A 149 -7.44 3.45 17.16
C GLU A 149 -8.09 3.47 18.53
N LYS A 150 -9.18 2.72 18.71
CA LYS A 150 -9.85 2.62 20.02
C LYS A 150 -8.95 1.94 21.07
N SER A 151 -8.19 0.91 20.67
CA SER A 151 -7.23 0.28 21.58
C SER A 151 -6.20 1.29 22.09
N ILE A 152 -5.67 2.15 21.22
CA ILE A 152 -4.72 3.22 21.57
C ILE A 152 -5.39 4.24 22.51
N GLU A 153 -6.63 4.68 22.21
CA GLU A 153 -7.36 5.63 23.06
C GLU A 153 -7.49 5.13 24.52
N TYR A 154 -7.93 3.88 24.69
CA TYR A 154 -8.06 3.28 26.02
C TYR A 154 -6.71 3.08 26.72
N LEU A 155 -5.66 2.71 25.99
CA LEU A 155 -4.31 2.59 26.56
C LEU A 155 -3.72 3.94 26.95
N ASP A 156 -3.95 4.99 26.17
CA ASP A 156 -3.50 6.34 26.49
C ASP A 156 -4.22 6.90 27.73
N GLU A 157 -5.52 6.63 27.89
CA GLU A 157 -6.26 6.97 29.11
C GLU A 157 -5.74 6.18 30.32
N ALA A 158 -5.49 4.87 30.17
CA ALA A 158 -4.88 4.06 31.21
C ALA A 158 -3.48 4.58 31.59
N ARG A 159 -2.66 4.99 30.64
CA ARG A 159 -1.33 5.55 30.87
C ARG A 159 -1.38 6.85 31.66
N LYS A 160 -2.24 7.79 31.25
CA LYS A 160 -2.43 9.07 31.96
C LYS A 160 -2.81 8.86 33.45
N LEU A 161 -3.67 7.86 33.71
CA LEU A 161 -4.07 7.54 35.08
C LEU A 161 -2.94 6.86 35.85
N SER A 162 -2.19 5.92 35.27
CA SER A 162 -1.06 5.26 35.90
C SER A 162 0.08 6.23 36.22
N GLU A 163 0.38 7.18 35.31
CA GLU A 163 1.32 8.27 35.57
C GLU A 163 0.88 9.13 36.76
N LYS A 164 -0.41 9.50 36.83
CA LYS A 164 -0.99 10.29 37.96
C LYS A 164 -0.93 9.55 39.29
N LEU A 165 -1.08 8.22 39.28
CA LEU A 165 -0.99 7.36 40.47
C LEU A 165 0.47 7.01 40.85
N GLY A 166 1.44 7.29 40.01
CA GLY A 166 2.83 6.87 40.19
C GLY A 166 3.02 5.35 40.07
N ASP A 167 2.08 4.63 39.43
CA ASP A 167 2.14 3.17 39.24
C ASP A 167 3.02 2.81 38.03
N SER A 168 4.33 2.79 38.25
CA SER A 168 5.30 2.45 37.22
C SER A 168 5.14 1.02 36.68
N LYS A 169 4.56 0.09 37.46
CA LYS A 169 4.29 -1.30 37.00
C LYS A 169 3.17 -1.31 35.96
N ALA A 170 2.07 -0.63 36.24
CA ALA A 170 0.97 -0.49 35.32
C ALA A 170 1.41 0.27 34.06
N GLU A 171 2.17 1.36 34.21
CA GLU A 171 2.73 2.13 33.09
C GLU A 171 3.56 1.27 32.15
N ALA A 172 4.48 0.44 32.69
CA ALA A 172 5.31 -0.45 31.89
C ALA A 172 4.47 -1.48 31.10
N LEU A 173 3.45 -2.06 31.74
CA LEU A 173 2.53 -3.00 31.09
C LEU A 173 1.75 -2.33 29.96
N ILE A 174 1.25 -1.10 30.20
CA ILE A 174 0.50 -0.32 29.21
C ILE A 174 1.41 0.05 28.04
N CYS A 175 2.65 0.48 28.30
CA CYS A 175 3.63 0.79 27.28
C CYS A 175 3.96 -0.45 26.43
N GLY A 176 4.10 -1.64 27.02
CA GLY A 176 4.25 -2.90 26.29
C GLY A 176 3.06 -3.20 25.36
N ASN A 177 1.83 -2.95 25.81
CA ASN A 177 0.64 -3.12 25.01
C ASN A 177 0.53 -2.07 23.88
N LEU A 178 0.80 -0.78 24.16
CA LEU A 178 0.90 0.28 23.16
C LEU A 178 1.94 -0.07 22.09
N GLY A 179 3.09 -0.59 22.51
CA GLY A 179 4.13 -1.04 21.59
C GLY A 179 3.64 -2.09 20.61
N ARG A 180 2.88 -3.07 21.08
CA ARG A 180 2.29 -4.12 20.22
C ARG A 180 1.24 -3.57 19.27
N VAL A 181 0.33 -2.72 19.76
CA VAL A 181 -0.69 -2.09 18.91
C VAL A 181 -0.03 -1.25 17.83
N TYR A 182 0.94 -0.38 18.18
CA TYR A 182 1.68 0.43 17.21
C TYR A 182 2.51 -0.41 16.23
N THR A 183 2.95 -1.61 16.61
CA THR A 183 3.65 -2.52 15.68
C THR A 183 2.73 -2.98 14.57
N LEU A 184 1.51 -3.42 14.90
CA LEU A 184 0.53 -3.92 13.92
C LEU A 184 -0.14 -2.79 13.12
N SER A 185 -0.35 -1.62 13.72
CA SER A 185 -0.85 -0.44 13.00
C SER A 185 0.19 0.18 12.07
N GLY A 186 1.48 -0.24 12.18
CA GLY A 186 2.58 0.23 11.33
C GLY A 186 3.32 1.45 11.86
N GLU A 187 3.03 1.93 13.05
CA GLU A 187 3.70 3.09 13.65
C GLU A 187 4.99 2.69 14.40
N TRP A 188 5.92 2.06 13.71
CA TRP A 188 7.06 1.35 14.30
C TRP A 188 7.98 2.22 15.17
N ARG A 189 8.10 3.54 14.89
CA ARG A 189 8.86 4.46 15.76
C ARG A 189 8.18 4.66 17.11
N LYS A 190 6.84 4.75 17.13
CA LYS A 190 6.08 4.84 18.38
C LYS A 190 6.11 3.50 19.11
N ALA A 191 5.99 2.38 18.38
CA ALA A 191 6.13 1.05 18.93
C ALA A 191 7.45 0.89 19.70
N GLU A 192 8.57 1.22 19.06
CA GLU A 192 9.90 1.11 19.66
C GLU A 192 10.05 1.93 20.94
N ARG A 193 9.63 3.19 20.93
CA ARG A 193 9.69 4.07 22.12
C ARG A 193 8.90 3.50 23.29
N ASN A 194 7.69 3.02 23.05
CA ASN A 194 6.86 2.45 24.11
C ASN A 194 7.46 1.14 24.65
N LEU A 195 7.90 0.23 23.77
CA LEU A 195 8.55 -1.02 24.15
C LEU A 195 9.84 -0.79 24.95
N GLU A 196 10.64 0.23 24.59
CA GLU A 196 11.85 0.59 25.35
C GLU A 196 11.52 1.07 26.77
N THR A 197 10.39 1.72 26.98
CA THR A 197 9.94 2.13 28.32
C THR A 197 9.63 0.91 29.17
N GLY A 198 8.83 -0.04 28.68
CA GLY A 198 8.55 -1.32 29.37
C GLY A 198 9.82 -2.11 29.64
N PHE A 199 10.66 -2.27 28.62
CA PHE A 199 11.94 -2.96 28.72
C PHE A 199 12.85 -2.43 29.86
N LYS A 200 13.03 -1.11 29.97
CA LYS A 200 13.83 -0.49 31.01
C LYS A 200 13.27 -0.78 32.41
N TYR A 201 11.97 -0.74 32.55
CA TYR A 201 11.30 -1.08 33.82
C TYR A 201 11.52 -2.55 34.19
N HIS A 202 11.18 -3.49 33.29
CA HIS A 202 11.28 -4.93 33.57
C HIS A 202 12.71 -5.40 33.75
N GLN A 203 13.67 -4.76 33.07
CA GLN A 203 15.10 -5.01 33.29
C GLN A 203 15.55 -4.62 34.73
N ARG A 204 15.02 -3.49 35.24
CA ARG A 204 15.36 -3.00 36.59
C ARG A 204 14.71 -3.84 37.69
N THR A 205 13.48 -4.28 37.49
CA THR A 205 12.71 -5.04 38.48
C THR A 205 13.03 -6.53 38.45
N GLY A 206 13.69 -7.03 37.42
CA GLY A 206 14.03 -8.45 37.29
C GLY A 206 12.86 -9.34 36.88
N ASP A 207 11.73 -8.77 36.41
CA ASP A 207 10.59 -9.54 35.86
C ASP A 207 11.02 -10.21 34.54
N SER A 208 11.44 -11.46 34.65
CA SER A 208 12.02 -12.24 33.56
C SER A 208 11.02 -12.50 32.42
N LEU A 209 9.74 -12.73 32.73
CA LEU A 209 8.74 -13.04 31.73
C LEU A 209 8.39 -11.80 30.89
N SER A 210 8.10 -10.68 31.56
CA SER A 210 7.80 -9.42 30.88
C SER A 210 9.01 -8.90 30.09
N LEU A 211 10.22 -9.03 30.65
CA LEU A 211 11.46 -8.69 29.97
C LEU A 211 11.67 -9.53 28.69
N CYS A 212 11.37 -10.82 28.74
CA CYS A 212 11.46 -11.69 27.56
C CYS A 212 10.47 -11.24 26.46
N LYS A 213 9.23 -10.92 26.84
CA LYS A 213 8.22 -10.41 25.91
C LYS A 213 8.61 -9.08 25.26
N ASP A 214 9.19 -8.17 26.03
CA ASP A 214 9.66 -6.88 25.49
C ASP A 214 10.81 -7.08 24.52
N LEU A 215 11.78 -7.98 24.85
CA LEU A 215 12.90 -8.31 23.96
C LEU A 215 12.43 -8.90 22.64
N LEU A 216 11.45 -9.82 22.68
CA LEU A 216 10.84 -10.40 21.47
C LEU A 216 10.14 -9.32 20.64
N SER A 217 9.33 -8.49 21.26
CA SER A 217 8.63 -7.40 20.56
C SER A 217 9.59 -6.37 19.95
N LEU A 218 10.64 -5.97 20.68
CA LEU A 218 11.69 -5.07 20.17
C LEU A 218 12.47 -5.70 19.02
N SER A 219 12.72 -7.02 19.08
CA SER A 219 13.36 -7.75 17.99
C SER A 219 12.51 -7.73 16.74
N PHE A 220 11.20 -7.95 16.87
CA PHE A 220 10.28 -7.94 15.75
C PHE A 220 10.21 -6.55 15.08
N VAL A 221 10.07 -5.48 15.86
CA VAL A 221 10.10 -4.10 15.35
C VAL A 221 11.42 -3.79 14.65
N ALA A 222 12.55 -4.19 15.22
CA ALA A 222 13.86 -4.02 14.60
C ALA A 222 13.97 -4.79 13.27
N CYS A 223 13.41 -6.00 13.18
CA CYS A 223 13.34 -6.79 11.94
C CYS A 223 12.50 -6.09 10.86
N LEU A 224 11.31 -5.58 11.21
CA LEU A 224 10.47 -4.82 10.29
C LEU A 224 11.17 -3.56 9.75
N ARG A 225 11.97 -2.92 10.59
CA ARG A 225 12.80 -1.75 10.21
C ARG A 225 14.13 -2.11 9.55
N ARG A 226 14.39 -3.41 9.29
CA ARG A 226 15.63 -3.93 8.68
C ARG A 226 16.90 -3.71 9.50
N ASP A 227 16.79 -3.42 10.79
CA ASP A 227 17.93 -3.42 11.72
C ASP A 227 18.20 -4.85 12.25
N PHE A 228 18.70 -5.71 11.35
CA PHE A 228 18.93 -7.13 11.64
C PHE A 228 19.94 -7.37 12.74
N GLN A 229 20.92 -6.49 12.90
CA GLN A 229 21.93 -6.62 13.97
C GLN A 229 21.30 -6.42 15.35
N ARG A 230 20.44 -5.40 15.45
CA ARG A 230 19.72 -5.12 16.70
C ARG A 230 18.68 -6.22 17.00
N SER A 231 17.94 -6.65 15.99
CA SER A 231 17.01 -7.78 16.10
C SER A 231 17.71 -9.03 16.61
N LYS A 232 18.84 -9.41 16.03
CA LYS A 232 19.63 -10.58 16.46
C LYS A 232 20.10 -10.48 17.91
N ARG A 233 20.52 -9.31 18.38
CA ARG A 233 20.93 -9.10 19.79
C ARG A 233 19.76 -9.30 20.74
N PHE A 234 18.60 -8.76 20.42
CA PHE A 234 17.39 -8.93 21.25
C PHE A 234 16.95 -10.38 21.27
N LEU A 235 16.93 -11.08 20.12
CA LEU A 235 16.59 -12.51 20.06
C LEU A 235 17.52 -13.37 20.88
N ALA A 236 18.83 -13.18 20.79
CA ALA A 236 19.80 -13.96 21.56
C ALA A 236 19.51 -13.85 23.06
N ARG A 237 19.28 -12.63 23.55
CA ARG A 237 18.98 -12.39 24.96
C ARG A 237 17.62 -12.96 25.38
N ALA A 238 16.61 -12.86 24.53
CA ALA A 238 15.28 -13.44 24.77
C ALA A 238 15.34 -14.96 24.84
N PHE A 239 16.12 -15.60 23.96
CA PHE A 239 16.32 -17.06 23.94
C PHE A 239 16.95 -17.55 25.22
N GLU A 240 18.09 -16.97 25.66
CA GLU A 240 18.77 -17.32 26.90
C GLU A 240 17.80 -17.27 28.09
N LEU A 241 16.98 -16.19 28.14
CA LEU A 241 16.03 -15.99 29.23
C LEU A 241 14.88 -17.03 29.18
N ALA A 242 14.29 -17.22 28.00
CA ALA A 242 13.19 -18.17 27.82
C ALA A 242 13.61 -19.61 28.04
N GLN A 243 14.82 -20.01 27.63
CA GLN A 243 15.37 -21.34 27.82
C GLN A 243 15.66 -21.62 29.32
N LYS A 244 16.28 -20.63 29.99
CA LYS A 244 16.59 -20.75 31.43
C LYS A 244 15.34 -20.92 32.28
N GLN A 245 14.27 -20.19 31.94
CA GLN A 245 13.01 -20.16 32.70
C GLN A 245 11.97 -21.16 32.16
N LYS A 246 12.29 -21.89 31.09
CA LYS A 246 11.37 -22.82 30.39
C LYS A 246 10.05 -22.21 29.94
N PHE A 247 10.09 -20.98 29.43
CA PHE A 247 8.92 -20.27 28.88
C PHE A 247 8.57 -20.81 27.49
N LEU A 248 7.78 -21.89 27.41
CA LEU A 248 7.48 -22.58 26.14
C LEU A 248 6.83 -21.68 25.08
N ARG A 249 5.91 -20.81 25.50
CA ARG A 249 5.25 -19.86 24.60
C ARG A 249 6.25 -18.85 24.02
N GLU A 250 7.10 -18.30 24.85
CA GLU A 250 8.11 -17.34 24.45
C GLU A 250 9.21 -17.99 23.58
N LEU A 251 9.52 -19.28 23.80
CA LEU A 251 10.38 -20.06 22.89
C LEU A 251 9.74 -20.22 21.50
N ALA A 252 8.45 -20.51 21.43
CA ALA A 252 7.73 -20.59 20.15
C ALA A 252 7.78 -19.25 19.38
N ILE A 253 7.52 -18.11 20.07
CA ILE A 253 7.63 -16.76 19.49
C ILE A 253 9.08 -16.44 19.09
N TYR A 254 10.05 -16.86 19.89
CA TYR A 254 11.46 -16.70 19.53
C TYR A 254 11.78 -17.38 18.19
N HIS A 255 11.37 -18.64 18.04
CA HIS A 255 11.61 -19.38 16.80
C HIS A 255 10.86 -18.78 15.61
N GLU A 256 9.64 -18.29 15.79
CA GLU A 256 8.91 -17.55 14.77
C GLU A 256 9.70 -16.31 14.29
N TYR A 257 10.15 -15.45 15.23
CA TYR A 257 10.86 -14.23 14.87
C TYR A 257 12.28 -14.47 14.37
N ALA A 258 12.95 -15.52 14.85
CA ALA A 258 14.24 -15.95 14.34
C ALA A 258 14.12 -16.47 12.90
N GLY A 259 13.05 -17.20 12.60
CA GLY A 259 12.72 -17.65 11.25
C GLY A 259 12.44 -16.47 10.30
N GLN A 260 11.67 -15.49 10.75
CA GLN A 260 11.42 -14.27 9.97
C GLN A 260 12.70 -13.47 9.70
N LEU A 261 13.57 -13.36 10.70
CA LEU A 261 14.88 -12.71 10.57
C LEU A 261 15.77 -13.47 9.58
N ALA A 262 15.82 -14.79 9.64
CA ALA A 262 16.57 -15.65 8.72
C ALA A 262 16.04 -15.50 7.29
N HIS A 263 14.72 -15.55 7.09
CA HIS A 263 14.07 -15.36 5.81
C HIS A 263 14.40 -13.97 5.22
N SER A 264 14.26 -12.91 6.02
CA SER A 264 14.55 -11.53 5.62
C SER A 264 16.02 -11.29 5.29
N SER A 265 16.93 -12.06 5.88
CA SER A 265 18.38 -12.02 5.60
C SER A 265 18.80 -12.97 4.46
N GLY A 266 17.87 -13.74 3.89
CA GLY A 266 18.09 -14.63 2.75
C GLY A 266 18.50 -16.07 3.10
N ASP A 267 18.56 -16.44 4.39
CA ASP A 267 18.88 -17.80 4.83
C ASP A 267 17.61 -18.65 4.95
N GLN A 268 17.17 -19.16 3.81
CA GLN A 268 15.90 -19.91 3.70
C GLN A 268 15.92 -21.23 4.50
N ASN A 269 17.07 -21.91 4.62
CA ASN A 269 17.15 -23.18 5.32
C ASN A 269 17.01 -22.99 6.83
N ARG A 270 17.68 -21.98 7.39
CA ARG A 270 17.48 -21.62 8.79
C ARG A 270 16.08 -21.13 9.08
N ALA A 271 15.48 -20.39 8.15
CA ALA A 271 14.10 -19.93 8.29
C ALA A 271 13.12 -21.10 8.44
N GLU A 272 13.25 -22.12 7.60
CA GLU A 272 12.40 -23.33 7.66
C GLU A 272 12.57 -24.08 8.99
N THR A 273 13.82 -24.32 9.40
CA THR A 273 14.11 -24.98 10.68
C THR A 273 13.42 -24.24 11.82
N HIS A 274 13.55 -22.93 11.88
CA HIS A 274 12.94 -22.13 12.92
C HIS A 274 11.41 -22.13 12.86
N PHE A 275 10.79 -22.08 11.68
CA PHE A 275 9.33 -22.15 11.59
C PHE A 275 8.79 -23.52 12.04
N LEU A 276 9.49 -24.61 11.73
CA LEU A 276 9.12 -25.94 12.22
C LEU A 276 9.28 -26.06 13.74
N GLU A 277 10.36 -25.52 14.29
CA GLU A 277 10.57 -25.45 15.75
C GLU A 277 9.51 -24.57 16.44
N ALA A 278 9.10 -23.47 15.82
CA ALA A 278 8.00 -22.63 16.31
C ALA A 278 6.70 -23.42 16.42
N ILE A 279 6.36 -24.20 15.39
CA ILE A 279 5.20 -25.10 15.40
C ILE A 279 5.31 -26.15 16.52
N GLU A 280 6.47 -26.79 16.68
CA GLU A 280 6.68 -27.79 17.71
C GLU A 280 6.51 -27.22 19.14
N PHE A 281 7.15 -26.09 19.44
CA PHE A 281 7.02 -25.41 20.73
C PHE A 281 5.62 -24.87 20.98
N SER A 282 4.96 -24.37 19.95
CA SER A 282 3.59 -23.89 20.05
C SER A 282 2.62 -25.02 20.38
N HIS A 283 2.76 -26.20 19.76
CA HIS A 283 1.95 -27.38 20.10
C HIS A 283 2.15 -27.84 21.55
N LYS A 284 3.35 -27.71 22.09
CA LYS A 284 3.65 -28.02 23.51
C LYS A 284 3.03 -26.98 24.46
N ALA A 285 2.95 -25.72 24.04
CA ALA A 285 2.42 -24.63 24.86
C ALA A 285 0.90 -24.50 24.77
N ALA A 286 0.33 -24.53 23.55
CA ALA A 286 -1.09 -24.45 23.26
C ALA A 286 -1.35 -24.94 21.80
N PRO A 287 -1.87 -26.18 21.62
CA PRO A 287 -2.03 -26.78 20.28
C PRO A 287 -2.89 -25.98 19.30
N GLU A 288 -3.88 -25.25 19.79
CA GLU A 288 -4.79 -24.41 18.99
C GLU A 288 -4.49 -22.90 19.16
N GLY A 289 -3.26 -22.55 19.47
CA GLY A 289 -2.85 -21.19 19.77
C GLY A 289 -2.52 -20.35 18.54
N ASP A 290 -2.53 -19.02 18.74
CA ASP A 290 -2.21 -17.98 17.77
C ASP A 290 -0.83 -18.15 17.10
N ILE A 291 0.17 -18.65 17.80
CA ILE A 291 1.53 -18.84 17.27
C ILE A 291 1.56 -19.92 16.18
N ASN A 292 0.76 -21.00 16.31
CA ASN A 292 0.65 -22.03 15.28
C ASN A 292 0.19 -21.46 13.96
N ASN A 293 -0.81 -20.59 14.00
CA ASN A 293 -1.36 -19.91 12.84
C ASN A 293 -0.28 -19.11 12.10
N GLN A 294 0.42 -18.26 12.82
CA GLN A 294 1.49 -17.41 12.26
C GLN A 294 2.65 -18.24 11.70
N ALA A 295 3.08 -19.28 12.42
CA ALA A 295 4.16 -20.15 11.99
C ALA A 295 3.82 -20.92 10.71
N TYR A 296 2.60 -21.48 10.57
CA TYR A 296 2.15 -22.12 9.32
C TYR A 296 2.07 -21.14 8.16
N ARG A 297 1.58 -19.92 8.38
CA ARG A 297 1.55 -18.87 7.35
C ARG A 297 2.95 -18.49 6.86
N LEU A 298 3.89 -18.30 7.79
CA LEU A 298 5.28 -17.94 7.46
C LEU A 298 5.99 -19.08 6.72
N LEU A 299 5.71 -20.33 7.11
CA LEU A 299 6.21 -21.50 6.40
C LEU A 299 5.65 -21.55 4.97
N ALA A 300 4.35 -21.26 4.80
CA ALA A 300 3.74 -21.17 3.47
C ALA A 300 4.38 -20.07 2.61
N GLU A 301 4.67 -18.89 3.16
CA GLU A 301 5.39 -17.82 2.45
C GLU A 301 6.78 -18.27 1.99
N LEU A 302 7.51 -18.98 2.84
CA LEU A 302 8.82 -19.53 2.50
C LEU A 302 8.73 -20.58 1.38
N GLN A 303 7.73 -21.46 1.44
CA GLN A 303 7.48 -22.50 0.43
C GLN A 303 7.08 -21.89 -0.93
N VAL A 304 6.28 -20.81 -0.94
CA VAL A 304 6.01 -20.04 -2.17
C VAL A 304 7.30 -19.43 -2.74
N ALA A 305 8.17 -18.89 -1.89
CA ALA A 305 9.44 -18.31 -2.32
C ALA A 305 10.43 -19.37 -2.87
N ARG A 306 10.21 -20.63 -2.58
CA ARG A 306 10.94 -21.80 -3.15
C ARG A 306 10.21 -22.46 -4.30
N GLU A 307 9.07 -21.93 -4.72
CA GLU A 307 8.21 -22.51 -5.77
C GLU A 307 7.62 -23.89 -5.41
N ASP A 308 7.61 -24.25 -4.12
CA ASP A 308 6.95 -25.48 -3.62
C ASP A 308 5.48 -25.18 -3.30
N PHE A 309 4.69 -25.02 -4.36
CA PHE A 309 3.29 -24.58 -4.25
C PHE A 309 2.37 -25.61 -3.61
N ASP A 310 2.68 -26.89 -3.68
CA ASP A 310 1.82 -27.94 -3.10
C ASP A 310 1.98 -27.98 -1.57
N GLN A 311 3.20 -27.89 -1.06
CA GLN A 311 3.43 -27.79 0.37
C GLN A 311 2.93 -26.44 0.93
N ALA A 312 3.13 -25.36 0.17
CA ALA A 312 2.61 -24.03 0.52
C ALA A 312 1.08 -24.05 0.67
N LEU A 313 0.36 -24.75 -0.19
CA LEU A 313 -1.10 -24.90 -0.09
C LEU A 313 -1.52 -25.60 1.20
N ILE A 314 -0.84 -26.69 1.56
CA ILE A 314 -1.11 -27.45 2.81
C ILE A 314 -0.86 -26.56 4.04
N SER A 315 0.28 -25.88 4.08
CA SER A 315 0.63 -24.99 5.19
C SER A 315 -0.36 -23.82 5.31
N CYS A 316 -0.75 -23.23 4.17
CA CYS A 316 -1.71 -22.14 4.13
C CYS A 316 -3.11 -22.56 4.58
N GLN A 317 -3.57 -23.77 4.22
CA GLN A 317 -4.86 -24.31 4.67
C GLN A 317 -4.90 -24.52 6.18
N LYS A 318 -3.82 -25.06 6.77
CA LYS A 318 -3.69 -25.19 8.23
C LYS A 318 -3.76 -23.83 8.93
N SER A 319 -3.08 -22.82 8.38
CA SER A 319 -3.18 -21.45 8.91
C SER A 319 -4.61 -20.92 8.85
N LEU A 320 -5.33 -21.13 7.75
CA LEU A 320 -6.73 -20.69 7.62
C LEU A 320 -7.68 -21.39 8.59
N GLU A 321 -7.51 -22.69 8.81
CA GLU A 321 -8.31 -23.46 9.78
C GLU A 321 -8.16 -22.88 11.19
N VAL A 322 -6.93 -22.62 11.62
CA VAL A 322 -6.64 -22.01 12.92
C VAL A 322 -7.14 -20.57 12.99
N SER A 323 -6.93 -19.77 11.93
CA SER A 323 -7.43 -18.38 11.87
C SER A 323 -8.94 -18.30 12.04
N ALA A 324 -9.67 -19.20 11.37
CA ALA A 324 -11.12 -19.24 11.43
C ALA A 324 -11.62 -19.58 12.85
N SER A 325 -10.95 -20.52 13.53
CA SER A 325 -11.32 -20.93 14.91
C SER A 325 -11.04 -19.81 15.93
N LEU A 326 -9.96 -19.03 15.74
CA LEU A 326 -9.55 -17.95 16.64
C LEU A 326 -10.13 -16.58 16.27
N GLY A 327 -10.70 -16.43 15.08
CA GLY A 327 -11.18 -15.14 14.57
C GLY A 327 -10.08 -14.16 14.19
N GLU A 328 -8.86 -14.63 13.89
CA GLU A 328 -7.68 -13.81 13.59
C GLU A 328 -7.69 -13.28 12.15
N LYS A 329 -8.40 -12.18 11.93
CA LYS A 329 -8.64 -11.59 10.61
C LYS A 329 -7.38 -11.15 9.87
N ILE A 330 -6.34 -10.71 10.58
CA ILE A 330 -5.06 -10.30 9.94
C ILE A 330 -4.38 -11.52 9.32
N GLU A 331 -4.29 -12.61 10.06
CA GLU A 331 -3.67 -13.85 9.60
C GLU A 331 -4.49 -14.50 8.47
N GLU A 332 -5.82 -14.48 8.60
CA GLU A 332 -6.74 -14.92 7.53
C GLU A 332 -6.50 -14.14 6.23
N GLY A 333 -6.43 -12.80 6.31
CA GLY A 333 -6.14 -11.95 5.16
C GLY A 333 -4.77 -12.19 4.55
N ALA A 334 -3.74 -12.39 5.38
CA ALA A 334 -2.38 -12.72 4.92
C ALA A 334 -2.31 -14.11 4.26
N ALA A 335 -3.02 -15.10 4.79
CA ALA A 335 -3.12 -16.43 4.19
C ALA A 335 -3.83 -16.39 2.83
N TYR A 336 -4.89 -15.60 2.68
CA TYR A 336 -5.53 -15.39 1.36
C TYR A 336 -4.58 -14.72 0.35
N ARG A 337 -3.68 -13.81 0.77
CA ARG A 337 -2.63 -13.28 -0.11
C ARG A 337 -1.75 -14.41 -0.66
N ILE A 338 -1.31 -15.33 0.20
CA ILE A 338 -0.47 -16.47 -0.19
C ILE A 338 -1.21 -17.38 -1.18
N LEU A 339 -2.49 -17.69 -0.93
CA LEU A 339 -3.31 -18.44 -1.89
C LEU A 339 -3.41 -17.71 -3.23
N GLY A 340 -3.59 -16.38 -3.21
CA GLY A 340 -3.57 -15.55 -4.41
C GLY A 340 -2.28 -15.72 -5.22
N GLN A 341 -1.12 -15.75 -4.54
CA GLN A 341 0.20 -15.98 -5.17
C GLN A 341 0.32 -17.41 -5.74
N ILE A 342 -0.08 -18.45 -4.96
CA ILE A 342 -0.04 -19.85 -5.40
C ILE A 342 -0.88 -20.05 -6.67
N TYR A 343 -2.13 -19.58 -6.67
CA TYR A 343 -3.00 -19.74 -7.84
C TYR A 343 -2.60 -18.84 -9.01
N SER A 344 -1.95 -17.70 -8.75
CA SER A 344 -1.30 -16.89 -9.80
C SER A 344 -0.17 -17.67 -10.49
N ALA A 345 0.69 -18.34 -9.72
CA ALA A 345 1.78 -19.18 -10.25
C ALA A 345 1.25 -20.42 -11.01
N LYS A 346 0.15 -21.00 -10.54
CA LYS A 346 -0.55 -22.10 -11.24
C LYS A 346 -1.40 -21.63 -12.44
N ASN A 347 -1.40 -20.34 -12.76
CA ASN A 347 -2.18 -19.72 -13.85
C ASN A 347 -3.72 -19.92 -13.73
N GLU A 348 -4.23 -20.13 -12.51
CA GLU A 348 -5.66 -20.23 -12.20
C GLU A 348 -6.24 -18.84 -11.90
N LYS A 349 -6.56 -18.11 -12.96
CA LYS A 349 -6.91 -16.67 -12.90
C LYS A 349 -8.06 -16.35 -11.95
N ASP A 350 -9.17 -17.09 -12.04
CA ASP A 350 -10.39 -16.78 -11.27
C ASP A 350 -10.16 -16.95 -9.77
N LYS A 351 -9.53 -18.05 -9.35
CA LYS A 351 -9.18 -18.29 -7.95
C LYS A 351 -8.18 -17.26 -7.41
N SER A 352 -7.15 -16.94 -8.21
CA SER A 352 -6.17 -15.95 -7.80
C SER A 352 -6.79 -14.58 -7.61
N CYS A 353 -7.66 -14.12 -8.53
CA CYS A 353 -8.43 -12.88 -8.39
C CYS A 353 -9.32 -12.88 -7.14
N GLU A 354 -10.01 -13.99 -6.89
CA GLU A 354 -10.86 -14.16 -5.72
C GLU A 354 -10.06 -14.02 -4.42
N TYR A 355 -8.94 -14.75 -4.29
CA TYR A 355 -8.16 -14.75 -3.07
C TYR A 355 -7.45 -13.41 -2.80
N PHE A 356 -6.87 -12.75 -3.82
CA PHE A 356 -6.36 -11.40 -3.64
C PHE A 356 -7.45 -10.40 -3.23
N SER A 357 -8.65 -10.52 -3.80
CA SER A 357 -9.78 -9.65 -3.43
C SER A 357 -10.23 -9.88 -1.99
N LYS A 358 -10.32 -11.16 -1.53
CA LYS A 358 -10.61 -11.50 -0.13
C LYS A 358 -9.56 -10.96 0.82
N SER A 359 -8.27 -11.15 0.49
CA SER A 359 -7.14 -10.62 1.27
C SER A 359 -7.25 -9.11 1.46
N ILE A 360 -7.39 -8.37 0.36
CA ILE A 360 -7.48 -6.91 0.38
C ILE A 360 -8.70 -6.45 1.17
N ALA A 361 -9.87 -7.04 0.95
CA ALA A 361 -11.11 -6.65 1.63
C ALA A 361 -11.02 -6.83 3.15
N ILE A 362 -10.52 -7.99 3.61
CA ILE A 362 -10.39 -8.28 5.04
C ILE A 362 -9.35 -7.33 5.67
N LEU A 363 -8.17 -7.19 5.07
CA LEU A 363 -7.09 -6.37 5.64
C LEU A 363 -7.43 -4.88 5.62
N GLN A 364 -8.21 -4.43 4.65
CA GLN A 364 -8.73 -3.07 4.61
C GLN A 364 -9.77 -2.83 5.71
N GLN A 365 -10.67 -3.79 5.94
CA GLN A 365 -11.69 -3.71 6.98
C GLN A 365 -11.07 -3.62 8.38
N VAL A 366 -10.01 -4.38 8.65
CA VAL A 366 -9.33 -4.39 9.95
C VAL A 366 -8.23 -3.34 10.10
N GLY A 367 -7.96 -2.54 9.07
CA GLY A 367 -6.96 -1.46 9.12
C GLY A 367 -5.51 -1.93 9.26
N ALA A 368 -5.20 -3.18 8.88
CA ALA A 368 -3.86 -3.76 8.97
C ALA A 368 -2.97 -3.26 7.82
N LYS A 369 -2.50 -2.01 7.91
CA LYS A 369 -1.81 -1.27 6.85
C LYS A 369 -0.63 -2.03 6.23
N TYR A 370 0.19 -2.68 7.06
CA TYR A 370 1.38 -3.39 6.59
C TYR A 370 1.04 -4.61 5.73
N GLU A 371 0.16 -5.50 6.21
CA GLU A 371 -0.25 -6.69 5.45
C GLU A 371 -1.12 -6.31 4.23
N LEU A 372 -1.92 -5.25 4.33
CA LEU A 372 -2.68 -4.69 3.20
C LEU A 372 -1.73 -4.19 2.09
N ALA A 373 -0.68 -3.45 2.45
CA ALA A 373 0.32 -2.98 1.50
C ALA A 373 1.06 -4.15 0.83
N ARG A 374 1.38 -5.20 1.58
CA ARG A 374 1.96 -6.45 1.03
C ARG A 374 1.00 -7.12 0.05
N SER A 375 -0.30 -7.17 0.37
CA SER A 375 -1.31 -7.77 -0.52
C SER A 375 -1.46 -7.00 -1.81
N TYR A 376 -1.44 -5.67 -1.76
CA TYR A 376 -1.42 -4.84 -2.96
C TYR A 376 -0.13 -5.03 -3.78
N LEU A 377 1.03 -5.11 -3.14
CA LEU A 377 2.31 -5.36 -3.84
C LEU A 377 2.28 -6.69 -4.60
N GLU A 378 1.83 -7.77 -3.95
CA GLU A 378 1.80 -9.09 -4.57
C GLU A 378 0.73 -9.20 -5.67
N ALA A 379 -0.43 -8.57 -5.50
CA ALA A 379 -1.43 -8.45 -6.56
C ALA A 379 -0.89 -7.64 -7.76
N GLY A 380 -0.14 -6.58 -7.51
CA GLY A 380 0.50 -5.77 -8.55
C GLY A 380 1.62 -6.49 -9.30
N ARG A 381 2.30 -7.43 -8.65
CA ARG A 381 3.30 -8.32 -9.30
C ARG A 381 2.66 -9.41 -10.13
N SER A 382 1.44 -9.80 -9.82
CA SER A 382 0.79 -10.95 -10.45
C SER A 382 0.44 -10.69 -11.91
N PRO A 383 0.90 -11.54 -12.86
CA PRO A 383 0.67 -11.36 -14.29
C PRO A 383 -0.78 -11.63 -14.72
N ILE A 384 -1.62 -12.15 -13.85
CA ILE A 384 -3.03 -12.44 -14.16
C ILE A 384 -3.90 -11.19 -14.33
N PHE A 385 -3.47 -10.07 -13.75
CA PHE A 385 -4.14 -8.79 -13.88
C PHE A 385 -3.60 -8.01 -15.08
N ASP A 386 -4.45 -7.18 -15.69
CA ASP A 386 -4.04 -6.27 -16.75
C ASP A 386 -3.10 -5.16 -16.22
N TYR A 387 -2.41 -4.50 -17.15
CA TYR A 387 -1.43 -3.45 -16.85
C TYR A 387 -1.97 -2.37 -15.90
N TYR A 388 -3.18 -1.86 -16.16
CA TYR A 388 -3.74 -0.75 -15.37
C TYR A 388 -4.15 -1.17 -13.96
N LYS A 389 -4.69 -2.38 -13.79
CA LYS A 389 -5.00 -2.93 -12.47
C LYS A 389 -3.72 -3.18 -11.66
N ARG A 390 -2.69 -3.75 -12.28
CA ARG A 390 -1.38 -3.95 -11.63
C ARG A 390 -0.80 -2.62 -11.18
N LEU A 391 -0.81 -1.60 -12.04
CA LEU A 391 -0.33 -0.25 -11.68
C LEU A 391 -1.15 0.36 -10.54
N GLY A 392 -2.47 0.21 -10.54
CA GLY A 392 -3.34 0.66 -9.46
C GLY A 392 -3.03 -0.01 -8.12
N PHE A 393 -2.79 -1.32 -8.11
CA PHE A 393 -2.38 -2.03 -6.91
C PHE A 393 -1.00 -1.56 -6.40
N LEU A 394 -0.02 -1.38 -7.30
CA LEU A 394 1.31 -0.88 -6.95
C LEU A 394 1.27 0.55 -6.39
N SER A 395 0.42 1.42 -6.92
CA SER A 395 0.21 2.78 -6.40
C SER A 395 -0.39 2.76 -4.99
N ASN A 396 -1.36 1.87 -4.72
CA ASN A 396 -1.92 1.71 -3.38
C ASN A 396 -0.87 1.17 -2.39
N ALA A 397 -0.05 0.20 -2.83
CA ALA A 397 1.06 -0.32 -2.03
C ALA A 397 2.08 0.77 -1.71
N GLU A 398 2.44 1.59 -2.70
CA GLU A 398 3.36 2.73 -2.54
C GLU A 398 2.88 3.70 -1.48
N SER A 399 1.61 4.14 -1.58
CA SER A 399 1.02 5.06 -0.61
C SER A 399 1.13 4.52 0.82
N LEU A 400 0.72 3.27 1.04
CA LEU A 400 0.76 2.64 2.36
C LEU A 400 2.19 2.45 2.88
N PHE A 401 3.14 1.98 2.06
CA PHE A 401 4.54 1.84 2.49
C PHE A 401 5.24 3.18 2.72
N ARG A 402 4.79 4.25 2.08
CA ARG A 402 5.24 5.62 2.35
C ARG A 402 4.77 6.09 3.73
N ASP A 403 3.50 5.85 4.07
CA ASP A 403 2.95 6.13 5.40
C ASP A 403 3.68 5.34 6.51
N LEU A 404 4.09 4.11 6.21
CA LEU A 404 4.84 3.23 7.11
C LEU A 404 6.34 3.57 7.21
N ASP A 405 6.85 4.55 6.47
CA ASP A 405 8.29 4.90 6.34
C ASP A 405 9.16 3.66 6.00
N SER A 406 8.63 2.74 5.19
CA SER A 406 9.29 1.47 4.87
C SER A 406 10.07 1.54 3.56
N LYS A 407 11.32 2.02 3.63
CA LYS A 407 12.20 2.21 2.47
C LYS A 407 12.43 0.93 1.65
N HIS A 408 12.60 -0.20 2.33
CA HIS A 408 12.77 -1.48 1.66
C HIS A 408 11.56 -1.83 0.77
N HIS A 409 10.34 -1.76 1.33
CA HIS A 409 9.14 -2.11 0.58
C HIS A 409 8.82 -1.10 -0.53
N LEU A 410 9.13 0.18 -0.32
CA LEU A 410 9.08 1.19 -1.40
C LEU A 410 10.05 0.82 -2.54
N GLY A 411 11.25 0.34 -2.21
CA GLY A 411 12.16 -0.21 -3.21
C GLY A 411 11.59 -1.40 -3.97
N LEU A 412 10.90 -2.32 -3.27
CA LEU A 412 10.21 -3.46 -3.91
C LEU A 412 9.06 -3.03 -4.81
N VAL A 413 8.29 -2.01 -4.44
CA VAL A 413 7.23 -1.44 -5.28
C VAL A 413 7.83 -0.83 -6.55
N ASN A 414 8.87 -0.01 -6.42
CA ASN A 414 9.53 0.60 -7.57
C ASN A 414 10.16 -0.45 -8.49
N SER A 415 10.74 -1.51 -7.93
CA SER A 415 11.21 -2.66 -8.70
C SER A 415 10.06 -3.36 -9.46
N ALA A 416 8.89 -3.56 -8.82
CA ALA A 416 7.73 -4.14 -9.47
C ALA A 416 7.16 -3.24 -10.59
N ILE A 417 7.11 -1.92 -10.39
CA ILE A 417 6.74 -0.95 -11.42
C ILE A 417 7.75 -1.00 -12.57
N THR A 418 9.05 -1.12 -12.27
CA THR A 418 10.10 -1.26 -13.29
C THR A 418 9.84 -2.49 -14.17
N HIS A 419 9.56 -3.66 -13.58
CA HIS A 419 9.23 -4.87 -14.34
C HIS A 419 7.99 -4.66 -15.22
N LEU A 420 6.93 -4.05 -14.69
CA LEU A 420 5.71 -3.75 -15.42
C LEU A 420 5.96 -2.83 -16.61
N LEU A 421 6.83 -1.83 -16.47
CA LEU A 421 7.23 -0.91 -17.54
C LEU A 421 8.13 -1.59 -18.58
N VAL A 422 9.00 -2.50 -18.17
CA VAL A 422 9.81 -3.34 -19.09
C VAL A 422 8.91 -4.25 -19.92
N GLU A 423 7.89 -4.88 -19.33
CA GLU A 423 6.87 -5.66 -20.06
C GLU A 423 6.13 -4.79 -21.09
N ALA A 424 5.84 -3.53 -20.74
CA ALA A 424 5.23 -2.54 -21.63
C ALA A 424 6.21 -1.92 -22.63
N LYS A 425 7.50 -2.28 -22.58
CA LYS A 425 8.61 -1.73 -23.42
C LYS A 425 8.84 -0.22 -23.21
N ASP A 426 8.40 0.34 -22.09
CA ASP A 426 8.68 1.74 -21.69
C ASP A 426 9.98 1.79 -20.86
N TYR A 427 11.09 1.53 -21.53
CA TYR A 427 12.40 1.42 -20.89
C TYR A 427 12.86 2.75 -20.25
N SER A 428 12.44 3.89 -20.81
CA SER A 428 12.80 5.21 -20.29
C SER A 428 12.23 5.45 -18.90
N LYS A 429 10.92 5.16 -18.73
CA LYS A 429 10.31 5.24 -17.39
C LYS A 429 10.83 4.14 -16.46
N ALA A 430 11.08 2.94 -16.99
CA ALA A 430 11.63 1.84 -16.22
C ALA A 430 12.97 2.24 -15.54
N GLN A 431 13.85 2.98 -16.22
CA GLN A 431 15.11 3.47 -15.65
C GLN A 431 14.92 4.39 -14.46
N VAL A 432 13.89 5.26 -14.48
CA VAL A 432 13.62 6.19 -13.38
C VAL A 432 13.23 5.43 -12.10
N PHE A 433 12.24 4.54 -12.21
CA PHE A 433 11.81 3.73 -11.07
C PHE A 433 12.91 2.80 -10.57
N LEU A 434 13.73 2.28 -11.47
CA LEU A 434 14.88 1.44 -11.11
C LEU A 434 15.94 2.22 -10.32
N ALA A 435 16.23 3.46 -10.72
CA ALA A 435 17.16 4.33 -10.00
C ALA A 435 16.66 4.67 -8.59
N GLU A 436 15.36 4.94 -8.44
CA GLU A 436 14.75 5.16 -7.13
C GLU A 436 14.79 3.88 -6.27
N ALA A 437 14.50 2.71 -6.85
CA ALA A 437 14.64 1.44 -6.16
C ALA A 437 16.08 1.21 -5.66
N GLU A 438 17.08 1.51 -6.49
CA GLU A 438 18.48 1.40 -6.10
C GLU A 438 18.85 2.28 -4.89
N ILE A 439 18.37 3.52 -4.88
CA ILE A 439 18.58 4.46 -3.75
C ILE A 439 17.95 3.90 -2.47
N LEU A 440 16.68 3.43 -2.56
CA LEU A 440 15.95 2.90 -1.41
C LEU A 440 16.58 1.63 -0.85
N PHE A 441 17.06 0.73 -1.71
CA PHE A 441 17.76 -0.48 -1.27
C PHE A 441 19.15 -0.20 -0.70
N LYS A 442 19.86 0.83 -1.18
CA LYS A 442 21.09 1.32 -0.54
C LYS A 442 20.80 1.85 0.87
N GLN A 443 19.75 2.64 1.04
CA GLN A 443 19.34 3.18 2.33
C GLN A 443 18.88 2.12 3.33
N SER A 444 18.28 1.01 2.85
CA SER A 444 17.88 -0.14 3.65
C SER A 444 18.95 -1.22 3.78
N ASN A 445 20.15 -0.99 3.22
CA ASN A 445 21.29 -1.92 3.20
C ASN A 445 20.95 -3.33 2.66
N ASP A 446 20.09 -3.41 1.64
CA ASP A 446 19.64 -4.68 1.07
C ASP A 446 20.51 -5.14 -0.11
N GLN A 447 21.53 -5.94 0.19
CA GLN A 447 22.49 -6.41 -0.81
C GLN A 447 21.88 -7.39 -1.82
N LYS A 448 20.83 -8.14 -1.41
CA LYS A 448 20.15 -9.10 -2.30
C LYS A 448 19.40 -8.33 -3.41
N GLU A 449 18.55 -7.41 -3.01
CA GLU A 449 17.76 -6.61 -3.95
C GLU A 449 18.63 -5.69 -4.82
N LEU A 450 19.74 -5.17 -4.27
CA LEU A 450 20.72 -4.40 -5.04
C LEU A 450 21.40 -5.21 -6.16
N ARG A 451 21.56 -6.54 -5.99
CA ARG A 451 22.06 -7.39 -7.08
C ARG A 451 21.01 -7.51 -8.18
N GLN A 452 19.76 -7.79 -7.83
CA GLN A 452 18.66 -7.91 -8.81
C GLN A 452 18.46 -6.59 -9.58
N VAL A 453 18.53 -5.43 -8.90
CA VAL A 453 18.47 -4.11 -9.54
C VAL A 453 19.60 -3.94 -10.57
N ARG A 454 20.83 -4.35 -10.25
CA ARG A 454 21.95 -4.29 -11.20
C ARG A 454 21.76 -5.16 -12.43
N ASP A 455 21.24 -6.37 -12.22
CA ASP A 455 20.98 -7.31 -13.33
C ASP A 455 19.86 -6.77 -14.22
N LEU A 456 18.78 -6.22 -13.62
CA LEU A 456 17.69 -5.60 -14.35
C LEU A 456 18.16 -4.33 -15.10
N LYS A 457 19.04 -3.55 -14.50
CA LYS A 457 19.64 -2.36 -15.13
C LYS A 457 20.42 -2.74 -16.39
N ARG A 458 21.25 -3.79 -16.31
CA ARG A 458 21.97 -4.32 -17.46
C ARG A 458 21.00 -4.77 -18.56
N SER A 459 19.96 -5.51 -18.21
CA SER A 459 18.94 -5.97 -19.17
C SER A 459 18.22 -4.81 -19.87
N ILE A 460 17.89 -3.74 -19.12
CA ILE A 460 17.28 -2.53 -19.71
C ILE A 460 18.27 -1.80 -20.60
N GLU A 461 19.53 -1.67 -20.21
CA GLU A 461 20.59 -1.05 -21.02
C GLU A 461 20.84 -1.85 -22.31
N GLU A 462 20.90 -3.17 -22.24
CA GLU A 462 21.00 -4.06 -23.42
C GLU A 462 19.78 -3.92 -24.34
N ALA A 463 18.57 -3.86 -23.79
CA ALA A 463 17.34 -3.65 -24.56
C ALA A 463 17.30 -2.28 -25.23
N LEU A 464 17.78 -1.24 -24.55
CA LEU A 464 17.93 0.11 -25.13
C LEU A 464 19.01 0.15 -26.21
N CYS A 465 20.15 -0.53 -26.01
CA CYS A 465 21.17 -0.69 -27.03
C CYS A 465 20.63 -1.46 -28.25
N HIS A 466 19.86 -2.54 -28.04
CA HIS A 466 19.18 -3.27 -29.12
C HIS A 466 18.15 -2.40 -29.83
N SER A 467 17.34 -1.64 -29.09
CA SER A 467 16.38 -0.69 -29.68
C SER A 467 17.09 0.42 -30.45
N SER A 468 18.24 0.90 -29.97
CA SER A 468 19.06 1.88 -30.70
C SER A 468 19.76 1.28 -31.92
N MET A 469 20.14 -0.03 -31.90
CA MET A 469 20.63 -0.76 -33.06
C MET A 469 19.53 -1.06 -34.08
N ILE A 470 18.31 -1.38 -33.64
CA ILE A 470 17.13 -1.55 -34.50
C ILE A 470 16.68 -0.18 -35.05
N ALA A 471 16.77 0.91 -34.28
CA ALA A 471 16.56 2.27 -34.78
C ALA A 471 17.62 2.71 -35.78
N LYS A 472 18.84 2.15 -35.72
CA LYS A 472 19.86 2.30 -36.79
C LYS A 472 19.59 1.41 -38.01
N ALA A 473 18.85 0.31 -37.85
CA ALA A 473 18.43 -0.56 -38.93
C ALA A 473 17.08 -0.17 -39.56
N ASN A 474 16.19 0.51 -38.82
CA ASN A 474 14.98 1.14 -39.34
C ASN A 474 15.34 2.54 -39.87
N GLY A 475 15.30 2.68 -41.18
CA GLY A 475 15.79 3.80 -41.96
C GLY A 475 15.49 5.19 -41.38
N LYS A 476 16.42 6.10 -41.65
CA LYS A 476 16.33 7.54 -41.29
C LYS A 476 14.92 8.05 -41.63
N VAL A 477 14.15 8.49 -40.64
CA VAL A 477 12.82 9.05 -40.86
C VAL A 477 12.98 10.42 -41.49
N THR A 478 12.66 10.55 -42.76
CA THR A 478 12.69 11.81 -43.53
C THR A 478 11.29 12.34 -43.76
N PHE A 479 11.14 13.49 -44.35
CA PHE A 479 9.84 14.03 -44.74
C PHE A 479 9.08 13.14 -45.76
N GLU A 480 9.75 12.25 -46.47
CA GLU A 480 9.13 11.23 -47.31
C GLU A 480 8.29 10.22 -46.53
N ASN A 481 8.61 10.04 -45.24
CA ASN A 481 7.86 9.17 -44.34
C ASN A 481 6.63 9.84 -43.72
N VAL A 482 6.44 11.17 -43.91
CA VAL A 482 5.27 11.89 -43.46
C VAL A 482 4.14 11.67 -44.48
N MET A 483 3.24 10.75 -44.12
CA MET A 483 2.12 10.39 -45.01
C MET A 483 0.98 11.35 -44.82
N THR A 484 0.71 12.19 -45.84
CA THR A 484 -0.43 13.12 -45.86
C THR A 484 -0.90 13.37 -47.26
N GLN A 485 -2.21 13.63 -47.41
CA GLN A 485 -2.89 14.17 -48.58
C GLN A 485 -3.55 15.52 -48.24
N ASN A 486 -3.44 15.92 -46.95
CA ASN A 486 -4.00 17.19 -46.49
C ASN A 486 -3.12 18.36 -46.93
N THR A 487 -3.75 19.38 -47.54
CA THR A 487 -3.09 20.57 -48.10
C THR A 487 -2.35 21.38 -47.03
N GLU A 488 -3.00 21.61 -45.86
CA GLU A 488 -2.38 22.33 -44.73
C GLU A 488 -1.13 21.63 -44.22
N MET A 489 -1.21 20.30 -44.06
CA MET A 489 -0.08 19.49 -43.60
C MET A 489 1.06 19.49 -44.63
N THR A 490 0.76 19.48 -45.91
CA THR A 490 1.76 19.58 -46.99
C THR A 490 2.47 20.93 -46.95
N GLU A 491 1.73 22.04 -46.78
CA GLU A 491 2.34 23.37 -46.61
C GLU A 491 3.23 23.45 -45.38
N ILE A 492 2.84 22.83 -44.25
CA ILE A 492 3.67 22.74 -43.05
C ILE A 492 4.99 22.03 -43.36
N VAL A 493 4.94 20.91 -44.03
CA VAL A 493 6.14 20.13 -44.40
C VAL A 493 7.05 20.97 -45.29
N GLU A 494 6.51 21.70 -46.28
CA GLU A 494 7.31 22.56 -47.18
C GLU A 494 7.94 23.74 -46.43
N LYS A 495 7.23 24.39 -45.51
CA LYS A 495 7.79 25.43 -44.65
C LYS A 495 8.94 24.91 -43.78
N LEU A 496 8.76 23.70 -43.19
CA LEU A 496 9.79 23.07 -42.35
C LEU A 496 11.04 22.70 -43.17
N LYS A 497 10.89 22.26 -44.42
CA LYS A 497 12.01 22.01 -45.33
C LYS A 497 12.83 23.27 -45.61
N GLN A 498 12.21 24.45 -45.67
CA GLN A 498 12.88 25.71 -45.92
C GLN A 498 13.72 26.17 -44.73
N VAL A 499 13.31 25.84 -43.48
CA VAL A 499 13.94 26.34 -42.27
C VAL A 499 14.83 25.34 -41.55
N MET A 500 14.81 24.04 -41.88
CA MET A 500 15.47 22.97 -41.17
C MET A 500 17.00 23.10 -41.03
N ASP A 501 17.65 23.80 -41.94
CA ASP A 501 19.10 24.00 -41.94
C ASP A 501 19.56 25.29 -41.26
N TYR A 502 18.64 26.18 -40.91
CA TYR A 502 18.96 27.40 -40.17
C TYR A 502 19.16 27.11 -38.68
N ASP A 503 19.97 27.98 -38.04
CA ASP A 503 20.24 27.91 -36.58
C ASP A 503 19.16 28.68 -35.79
N ILE A 504 17.91 28.16 -35.87
CA ILE A 504 16.74 28.71 -35.21
C ILE A 504 16.01 27.65 -34.39
N SER A 505 15.32 28.08 -33.35
CA SER A 505 14.44 27.18 -32.59
C SER A 505 13.14 26.96 -33.33
N ILE A 506 12.70 25.71 -33.38
CA ILE A 506 11.43 25.29 -34.01
C ILE A 506 10.45 24.83 -32.94
N LEU A 507 9.25 25.39 -32.88
CA LEU A 507 8.18 25.00 -31.98
C LEU A 507 7.08 24.25 -32.75
N LEU A 508 6.80 23.01 -32.35
CA LEU A 508 5.73 22.17 -32.91
C LEU A 508 4.54 22.16 -31.96
N GLU A 509 3.47 22.85 -32.31
CA GLU A 509 2.23 22.88 -31.52
C GLU A 509 1.22 21.85 -32.07
N GLY A 510 0.41 21.25 -31.21
CA GLY A 510 -0.66 20.37 -31.62
C GLY A 510 -1.05 19.32 -30.54
N GLU A 511 -2.22 18.73 -30.69
CA GLU A 511 -2.74 17.74 -29.75
C GLU A 511 -1.85 16.52 -29.61
N THR A 512 -2.04 15.78 -28.50
CA THR A 512 -1.35 14.51 -28.28
C THR A 512 -1.65 13.53 -29.42
N GLY A 513 -0.61 12.83 -29.92
CA GLY A 513 -0.75 11.79 -30.94
C GLY A 513 -0.90 12.32 -32.36
N THR A 514 -0.70 13.61 -32.64
CA THR A 514 -0.73 14.19 -34.00
C THR A 514 0.49 13.90 -34.85
N GLY A 515 1.59 13.37 -34.23
CA GLY A 515 2.81 13.02 -34.93
C GLY A 515 3.96 14.04 -34.78
N LYS A 516 3.95 14.90 -33.76
CA LYS A 516 5.03 15.88 -33.44
C LYS A 516 6.42 15.22 -33.42
N ASP A 517 6.56 14.06 -32.77
CA ASP A 517 7.82 13.30 -32.69
C ASP A 517 8.34 12.85 -34.08
N LEU A 518 7.41 12.42 -34.93
CA LEU A 518 7.73 12.02 -36.31
C LEU A 518 8.26 13.22 -37.10
N ILE A 519 7.60 14.36 -36.97
CA ILE A 519 8.01 15.61 -37.61
C ILE A 519 9.38 16.08 -37.10
N ALA A 520 9.61 16.05 -35.77
CA ALA A 520 10.89 16.43 -35.20
C ALA A 520 12.05 15.55 -35.75
N LYS A 521 11.83 14.24 -35.86
CA LYS A 521 12.78 13.32 -36.49
C LYS A 521 12.97 13.62 -37.99
N ALA A 522 11.87 13.88 -38.70
CA ALA A 522 11.93 14.20 -40.13
C ALA A 522 12.73 15.48 -40.38
N ILE A 523 12.59 16.52 -39.56
CA ILE A 523 13.41 17.73 -39.59
C ILE A 523 14.88 17.39 -39.44
N HIS A 524 15.25 16.63 -38.41
CA HIS A 524 16.64 16.28 -38.14
C HIS A 524 17.24 15.45 -39.28
N PHE A 525 16.60 14.33 -39.65
CA PHE A 525 17.15 13.39 -40.65
C PHE A 525 17.10 13.90 -42.11
N SER A 526 16.32 14.97 -42.37
CA SER A 526 16.34 15.66 -43.67
C SER A 526 17.32 16.85 -43.71
N SER A 527 17.83 17.30 -42.53
CA SER A 527 18.72 18.46 -42.45
C SER A 527 20.21 18.08 -42.70
N SER A 528 21.05 19.12 -42.78
CA SER A 528 22.52 18.98 -42.79
C SER A 528 23.11 18.27 -41.54
N ARG A 529 22.32 18.18 -40.47
CA ARG A 529 22.68 17.52 -39.20
C ARG A 529 22.31 16.02 -39.16
N LYS A 530 21.80 15.42 -40.24
CA LYS A 530 21.28 14.04 -40.34
C LYS A 530 22.23 12.93 -39.85
N ASP A 531 23.55 13.19 -39.84
CA ASP A 531 24.57 12.24 -39.42
C ASP A 531 25.07 12.52 -37.98
N LYS A 532 24.54 13.56 -37.32
CA LYS A 532 24.79 13.91 -35.92
C LYS A 532 23.75 13.28 -35.00
N ARG A 533 23.90 13.44 -33.69
CA ARG A 533 22.96 12.88 -32.72
C ARG A 533 21.61 13.62 -32.72
N PHE A 534 20.55 12.85 -32.67
CA PHE A 534 19.21 13.32 -32.32
C PHE A 534 18.91 12.86 -30.89
N VAL A 535 18.82 13.80 -29.97
CA VAL A 535 18.54 13.53 -28.55
C VAL A 535 17.14 14.04 -28.27
N ALA A 536 16.28 13.21 -27.70
CA ALA A 536 14.89 13.55 -27.37
C ALA A 536 14.66 13.37 -25.87
N VAL A 537 13.98 14.31 -25.25
CA VAL A 537 13.55 14.24 -23.86
C VAL A 537 12.10 14.68 -23.73
N ASN A 538 11.30 13.90 -23.00
CA ASN A 538 9.95 14.29 -22.61
C ASN A 538 9.99 14.98 -21.25
N CYS A 539 9.65 16.27 -21.22
CA CYS A 539 9.78 17.11 -20.03
C CYS A 539 8.72 16.78 -18.95
N ALA A 540 7.58 16.21 -19.34
CA ALA A 540 6.55 15.77 -18.41
C ALA A 540 6.86 14.42 -17.73
N ALA A 541 7.77 13.64 -18.28
CA ALA A 541 8.07 12.31 -17.78
C ALA A 541 9.04 12.29 -16.58
N LEU A 542 9.71 13.41 -16.30
CA LEU A 542 10.77 13.50 -15.29
C LEU A 542 10.38 14.45 -14.15
N PRO A 543 10.62 14.09 -12.89
CA PRO A 543 10.56 15.03 -11.77
C PRO A 543 11.52 16.21 -11.98
N GLU A 544 11.20 17.38 -11.40
CA GLU A 544 11.95 18.63 -11.57
C GLU A 544 13.47 18.48 -11.38
N SER A 545 13.89 17.86 -10.28
CA SER A 545 15.31 17.67 -9.97
C SER A 545 16.04 16.74 -10.94
N LEU A 546 15.32 15.76 -11.51
CA LEU A 546 15.87 14.84 -12.50
C LEU A 546 15.91 15.49 -13.89
N LEU A 547 14.87 16.23 -14.27
CA LEU A 547 14.85 16.93 -15.55
C LEU A 547 16.02 17.92 -15.67
N GLU A 548 16.28 18.68 -14.61
CA GLU A 548 17.39 19.62 -14.55
C GLU A 548 18.74 18.89 -14.67
N ASN A 549 18.90 17.79 -13.92
CA ASN A 549 20.10 16.97 -13.97
C ASN A 549 20.35 16.33 -15.35
N GLU A 550 19.29 15.80 -15.97
CA GLU A 550 19.39 15.21 -17.32
C GLU A 550 19.75 16.27 -18.36
N LEU A 551 19.09 17.43 -18.35
CA LEU A 551 19.33 18.47 -19.33
C LEU A 551 20.77 19.02 -19.25
N PHE A 552 21.24 19.37 -18.06
CA PHE A 552 22.49 20.11 -17.87
C PHE A 552 23.68 19.27 -17.36
N GLY A 553 23.40 18.07 -16.83
CA GLY A 553 24.39 17.19 -16.20
C GLY A 553 24.84 17.68 -14.82
N HIS A 554 25.70 16.92 -14.17
CA HIS A 554 26.25 17.27 -12.87
C HIS A 554 27.72 16.94 -12.71
N LYS A 555 28.39 17.63 -11.79
CA LYS A 555 29.70 17.27 -11.26
C LYS A 555 29.57 16.38 -10.05
N ARG A 556 30.56 15.58 -9.82
CA ARG A 556 30.72 14.80 -8.58
C ARG A 556 30.57 15.71 -7.36
N GLY A 557 29.66 15.32 -6.44
CA GLY A 557 29.38 16.07 -5.22
C GLY A 557 28.33 17.19 -5.36
N ALA A 558 27.69 17.33 -6.51
CA ALA A 558 26.66 18.37 -6.74
C ALA A 558 25.43 18.19 -5.83
N TYR A 559 25.13 16.95 -5.46
CA TYR A 559 24.06 16.58 -4.52
C TYR A 559 24.39 15.25 -3.84
N THR A 560 23.62 14.88 -2.81
CA THR A 560 23.81 13.60 -2.10
C THR A 560 23.52 12.41 -3.02
N GLY A 561 24.58 11.70 -3.46
CA GLY A 561 24.49 10.57 -4.42
C GLY A 561 25.18 10.86 -5.78
N ALA A 562 25.70 12.05 -6.01
CA ALA A 562 26.48 12.38 -7.20
C ALA A 562 27.93 11.84 -7.07
N ASP A 563 28.12 10.53 -7.30
CA ASP A 563 29.41 9.86 -7.10
C ASP A 563 30.41 10.07 -8.26
N LYS A 564 29.91 10.44 -9.44
CA LYS A 564 30.71 10.66 -10.67
C LYS A 564 30.18 11.87 -11.42
N ASP A 565 31.02 12.43 -12.31
CA ASP A 565 30.58 13.43 -13.27
C ASP A 565 29.61 12.79 -14.29
N HIS A 566 28.50 13.48 -14.61
CA HIS A 566 27.53 13.06 -15.60
C HIS A 566 27.33 14.16 -16.64
N PRO A 567 27.52 13.88 -17.96
CA PRO A 567 27.24 14.85 -19.00
C PRO A 567 25.74 15.00 -19.19
N GLY A 568 25.26 16.23 -19.47
CA GLY A 568 23.86 16.50 -19.74
C GLY A 568 23.48 16.25 -21.20
N LEU A 569 22.15 16.17 -21.47
CA LEU A 569 21.60 15.96 -22.83
C LEU A 569 22.02 17.05 -23.82
N PHE A 570 22.26 18.28 -23.36
CA PHE A 570 22.82 19.33 -24.18
C PHE A 570 24.24 18.99 -24.67
N GLU A 571 25.08 18.40 -23.81
CA GLU A 571 26.42 17.95 -24.22
C GLU A 571 26.34 16.74 -25.15
N GLU A 572 25.39 15.84 -24.90
CA GLU A 572 25.18 14.67 -25.78
C GLU A 572 24.69 15.03 -27.16
N ALA A 573 23.89 16.11 -27.28
CA ALA A 573 23.35 16.62 -28.53
C ALA A 573 24.32 17.50 -29.30
N GLU A 574 25.57 17.64 -28.85
CA GLU A 574 26.56 18.55 -29.47
C GLU A 574 26.71 18.34 -30.98
N GLY A 575 26.60 19.42 -31.73
CA GLY A 575 26.59 19.41 -33.21
C GLY A 575 25.34 18.85 -33.85
N GLY A 576 24.36 18.36 -33.06
CA GLY A 576 23.16 17.66 -33.50
C GLY A 576 21.87 18.45 -33.18
N THR A 577 20.85 17.70 -32.76
CA THR A 577 19.52 18.26 -32.44
C THR A 577 19.05 17.74 -31.09
N LEU A 578 18.59 18.66 -30.23
CA LEU A 578 17.87 18.36 -28.99
C LEU A 578 16.37 18.61 -29.19
N TYR A 579 15.55 17.58 -28.99
CA TYR A 579 14.11 17.65 -29.06
C TYR A 579 13.52 17.63 -27.64
N LEU A 580 12.85 18.73 -27.27
CA LEU A 580 12.17 18.93 -25.98
C LEU A 580 10.67 18.70 -26.19
N ASP A 581 10.15 17.57 -25.74
CA ASP A 581 8.72 17.24 -25.85
C ASP A 581 7.97 17.71 -24.60
N GLN A 582 6.80 18.35 -24.78
CA GLN A 582 5.95 18.91 -23.75
C GLN A 582 6.66 19.97 -22.89
N VAL A 583 7.14 21.02 -23.54
CA VAL A 583 7.89 22.10 -22.86
C VAL A 583 7.05 22.90 -21.86
N GLU A 584 5.72 22.89 -21.97
CA GLU A 584 4.79 23.48 -21.00
C GLU A 584 4.93 22.91 -19.59
N GLU A 585 5.45 21.70 -19.44
CA GLU A 585 5.63 21.01 -18.16
C GLU A 585 6.98 21.30 -17.50
N ILE A 586 7.85 22.11 -18.14
CA ILE A 586 9.16 22.46 -17.57
C ILE A 586 8.95 23.39 -16.36
N PRO A 587 9.50 23.05 -15.16
CA PRO A 587 9.42 23.92 -13.99
C PRO A 587 10.09 25.29 -14.21
N ILE A 588 9.55 26.34 -13.58
CA ILE A 588 10.04 27.72 -13.75
C ILE A 588 11.54 27.88 -13.44
N SER A 589 12.05 27.19 -12.45
CA SER A 589 13.47 27.15 -12.10
C SER A 589 14.35 26.66 -13.27
N THR A 590 13.91 25.55 -13.91
CA THR A 590 14.58 24.96 -15.06
C THR A 590 14.43 25.83 -16.32
N GLN A 591 13.30 26.53 -16.50
CA GLN A 591 13.11 27.46 -17.61
C GLN A 591 14.15 28.57 -17.64
N VAL A 592 14.59 29.08 -16.46
CA VAL A 592 15.63 30.11 -16.37
C VAL A 592 16.97 29.62 -16.92
N LYS A 593 17.35 28.39 -16.58
CA LYS A 593 18.62 27.80 -17.06
C LYS A 593 18.54 27.45 -18.54
N LEU A 594 17.38 26.95 -18.97
CA LEU A 594 17.12 26.64 -20.39
C LEU A 594 17.24 27.89 -21.27
N LEU A 595 16.65 29.01 -20.83
CA LEU A 595 16.77 30.29 -21.53
C LEU A 595 18.24 30.69 -21.74
N ARG A 596 19.05 30.69 -20.67
CA ARG A 596 20.48 31.00 -20.77
C ARG A 596 21.20 30.08 -21.75
N SER A 597 20.90 28.75 -21.69
CA SER A 597 21.54 27.80 -22.60
C SER A 597 21.22 28.05 -24.07
N ILE A 598 20.01 28.54 -24.37
CA ILE A 598 19.59 28.86 -25.72
C ILE A 598 20.18 30.18 -26.20
N GLU A 599 20.27 31.20 -25.33
CA GLU A 599 20.74 32.53 -25.66
C GLU A 599 22.28 32.62 -25.75
N GLU A 600 22.94 32.15 -24.70
CA GLU A 600 24.38 32.22 -24.56
C GLU A 600 25.12 31.11 -25.30
N LYS A 601 24.37 30.05 -25.72
CA LYS A 601 24.95 28.82 -26.28
C LYS A 601 25.98 28.17 -25.37
N GLU A 602 25.76 28.29 -24.07
CA GLU A 602 26.61 27.76 -23.02
C GLU A 602 25.76 27.05 -21.97
N ILE A 603 26.28 25.97 -21.40
CA ILE A 603 25.68 25.28 -20.28
C ILE A 603 26.64 25.22 -19.09
N THR A 604 26.11 25.15 -17.91
CA THR A 604 26.86 24.91 -16.68
C THR A 604 26.28 23.68 -15.99
N ARG A 605 27.12 22.66 -15.73
CA ARG A 605 26.68 21.46 -14.99
C ARG A 605 26.31 21.84 -13.56
N LEU A 606 25.36 21.09 -12.97
CA LEU A 606 25.02 21.24 -11.56
C LEU A 606 26.28 21.04 -10.69
N GLY A 607 26.51 21.98 -9.75
CA GLY A 607 27.68 21.96 -8.90
C GLY A 607 29.01 22.41 -9.58
N ASP A 608 28.96 22.83 -10.85
CA ASP A 608 30.09 23.46 -11.55
C ASP A 608 29.93 25.00 -11.64
N THR A 609 31.03 25.70 -11.80
CA THR A 609 31.03 27.15 -12.07
C THR A 609 31.58 27.49 -13.47
N LYS A 610 32.04 26.48 -14.21
CA LYS A 610 32.64 26.69 -15.54
C LYS A 610 31.61 26.50 -16.64
N PRO A 611 31.29 27.56 -17.44
CA PRO A 611 30.40 27.38 -18.59
C PRO A 611 31.11 26.61 -19.71
N ARG A 612 30.33 25.86 -20.47
CA ARG A 612 30.74 25.03 -21.60
C ARG A 612 29.97 25.48 -22.84
N LYS A 613 30.65 25.81 -23.90
CA LYS A 613 30.02 26.16 -25.17
C LYS A 613 29.36 24.93 -25.79
N ILE A 614 28.18 25.14 -26.35
CA ILE A 614 27.40 24.11 -27.03
C ILE A 614 26.88 24.64 -28.37
N LYS A 615 26.81 23.75 -29.37
CA LYS A 615 26.21 24.03 -30.67
C LYS A 615 25.14 23.02 -30.96
N VAL A 616 23.90 23.31 -30.55
CA VAL A 616 22.78 22.39 -30.59
C VAL A 616 21.59 23.08 -31.26
N SER A 617 20.95 22.42 -32.23
CA SER A 617 19.67 22.86 -32.79
C SER A 617 18.53 22.41 -31.91
N ILE A 618 17.62 23.32 -31.56
CA ILE A 618 16.51 23.01 -30.65
C ILE A 618 15.21 22.90 -31.41
N ILE A 619 14.54 21.76 -31.21
CA ILE A 619 13.14 21.56 -31.60
C ILE A 619 12.37 21.34 -30.32
N SER A 620 11.27 22.06 -30.14
CA SER A 620 10.38 21.93 -28.98
C SER A 620 8.98 21.55 -29.41
N SER A 621 8.25 20.86 -28.55
CA SER A 621 6.82 20.59 -28.78
C SER A 621 5.96 21.00 -27.60
N SER A 622 4.72 21.43 -27.89
CA SER A 622 3.69 21.71 -26.89
C SER A 622 2.34 21.10 -27.31
N ILE A 623 1.56 20.71 -26.31
CA ILE A 623 0.17 20.25 -26.50
C ILE A 623 -0.76 21.45 -26.42
N GLU A 624 -0.51 22.37 -25.51
CA GLU A 624 -1.28 23.58 -25.25
C GLU A 624 -0.69 24.78 -26.02
N ASP A 625 -1.50 25.83 -26.18
CA ASP A 625 -1.00 27.13 -26.65
C ASP A 625 -0.13 27.74 -25.53
N LEU A 626 1.19 27.78 -25.73
CA LEU A 626 2.12 28.34 -24.75
C LEU A 626 1.80 29.78 -24.35
N ARG A 627 1.08 30.53 -25.18
CA ARG A 627 0.63 31.91 -24.85
C ARG A 627 -0.31 31.92 -23.65
N GLU A 628 -1.16 30.92 -23.50
CA GLU A 628 -2.03 30.80 -22.33
C GLU A 628 -1.20 30.46 -21.07
N SER A 629 -0.21 29.59 -21.18
CA SER A 629 0.71 29.26 -20.08
C SER A 629 1.55 30.47 -19.65
N VAL A 630 1.91 31.37 -20.59
CA VAL A 630 2.56 32.65 -20.27
C VAL A 630 1.60 33.59 -19.53
N LYS A 631 0.35 33.73 -19.94
CA LYS A 631 -0.65 34.58 -19.26
C LYS A 631 -0.93 34.15 -17.85
N THR A 632 -0.91 32.83 -17.60
CA THR A 632 -1.16 32.22 -16.27
C THR A 632 0.10 32.20 -15.39
N GLY A 633 1.26 32.65 -15.87
CA GLY A 633 2.53 32.67 -15.15
C GLY A 633 3.20 31.29 -14.99
N LYS A 634 2.69 30.26 -15.66
CA LYS A 634 3.28 28.91 -15.67
C LYS A 634 4.50 28.79 -16.60
N PHE A 635 4.59 29.67 -17.61
CA PHE A 635 5.68 29.72 -18.57
C PHE A 635 6.25 31.14 -18.70
N ARG A 636 7.55 31.26 -18.77
CA ARG A 636 8.21 32.56 -18.88
C ARG A 636 8.05 33.15 -20.29
N GLN A 637 7.75 34.40 -20.36
CA GLN A 637 7.56 35.12 -21.62
C GLN A 637 8.83 35.20 -22.46
N ASP A 638 10.00 35.39 -21.81
CA ASP A 638 11.28 35.48 -22.47
C ASP A 638 11.68 34.14 -23.14
N LEU A 639 11.52 33.01 -22.42
CA LEU A 639 11.76 31.70 -22.98
C LEU A 639 10.79 31.37 -24.12
N TYR A 640 9.51 31.75 -24.00
CA TYR A 640 8.52 31.57 -25.07
C TYR A 640 9.00 32.21 -26.37
N PHE A 641 9.41 33.49 -26.36
CA PHE A 641 9.89 34.15 -27.56
C PHE A 641 11.15 33.52 -28.15
N ARG A 642 11.98 32.90 -27.32
CA ARG A 642 13.19 32.24 -27.79
C ARG A 642 12.94 30.88 -28.42
N LEU A 643 11.96 30.11 -27.89
CA LEU A 643 11.53 28.84 -28.46
C LEU A 643 10.63 29.05 -29.70
N ASN A 644 9.81 30.10 -29.71
CA ASN A 644 8.85 30.43 -30.77
C ASN A 644 9.48 31.27 -31.90
N THR A 645 10.73 31.00 -32.27
CA THR A 645 11.38 31.69 -33.40
C THR A 645 10.72 31.29 -34.72
N PHE A 646 10.40 30.02 -34.86
CA PHE A 646 9.58 29.49 -35.95
C PHE A 646 8.59 28.48 -35.38
N SER A 647 7.29 28.72 -35.55
CA SER A 647 6.26 27.78 -35.04
C SER A 647 5.37 27.26 -36.15
N VAL A 648 4.97 26.02 -36.00
CA VAL A 648 3.96 25.38 -36.82
C VAL A 648 2.96 24.62 -35.95
N ARG A 649 1.68 24.72 -36.30
CA ARG A 649 0.62 24.00 -35.63
C ARG A 649 0.20 22.81 -36.47
N ILE A 650 0.43 21.61 -35.92
CA ILE A 650 0.07 20.37 -36.61
C ILE A 650 -1.42 20.12 -36.41
N PRO A 651 -2.22 20.01 -37.49
CA PRO A 651 -3.66 19.81 -37.37
C PRO A 651 -4.01 18.48 -36.74
N SER A 652 -5.09 18.45 -35.96
CA SER A 652 -5.65 17.21 -35.40
C SER A 652 -6.20 16.32 -36.52
N LEU A 653 -6.26 15.01 -36.27
CA LEU A 653 -6.69 14.03 -37.28
C LEU A 653 -8.14 14.30 -37.79
N ARG A 654 -9.02 14.81 -36.92
CA ARG A 654 -10.39 15.21 -37.31
C ARG A 654 -10.43 16.36 -38.33
N ASN A 655 -9.38 17.18 -38.40
CA ASN A 655 -9.25 18.29 -39.36
C ASN A 655 -8.51 17.89 -40.65
N ARG A 656 -7.97 16.62 -40.70
CA ARG A 656 -7.32 16.03 -41.87
C ARG A 656 -7.83 14.63 -42.15
N LYS A 657 -9.16 14.49 -42.22
CA LYS A 657 -9.81 13.18 -42.38
C LYS A 657 -9.41 12.44 -43.66
N GLU A 658 -8.99 13.16 -44.69
CA GLU A 658 -8.44 12.63 -45.92
C GLU A 658 -7.18 11.81 -45.74
N ASP A 659 -6.43 12.00 -44.65
CA ASP A 659 -5.25 11.20 -44.32
C ASP A 659 -5.62 9.84 -43.74
N ILE A 660 -6.83 9.70 -43.16
CA ILE A 660 -7.23 8.46 -42.47
C ILE A 660 -7.11 7.20 -43.36
N PRO A 661 -7.62 7.16 -44.60
CA PRO A 661 -7.49 5.97 -45.43
C PRO A 661 -6.03 5.62 -45.72
N LEU A 662 -5.20 6.63 -45.96
CA LEU A 662 -3.76 6.45 -46.19
C LEU A 662 -3.04 5.87 -44.98
N LEU A 663 -3.32 6.43 -43.80
CA LEU A 663 -2.74 5.95 -42.51
C LEU A 663 -3.21 4.53 -42.16
N VAL A 664 -4.50 4.22 -42.35
CA VAL A 664 -5.07 2.88 -42.14
C VAL A 664 -4.34 1.85 -43.01
N ARG A 665 -4.19 2.12 -44.31
CA ARG A 665 -3.47 1.25 -45.25
C ARG A 665 -2.02 1.02 -44.80
N HIS A 666 -1.34 2.09 -44.37
CA HIS A 666 0.03 2.03 -43.88
C HIS A 666 0.14 1.13 -42.65
N PHE A 667 -0.71 1.37 -41.61
CA PHE A 667 -0.63 0.59 -40.36
C PHE A 667 -1.03 -0.88 -40.56
N LEU A 668 -2.02 -1.19 -41.40
CA LEU A 668 -2.37 -2.57 -41.74
C LEU A 668 -1.19 -3.31 -42.37
N LYS A 669 -0.51 -2.69 -43.32
CA LYS A 669 0.71 -3.25 -43.96
C LYS A 669 1.85 -3.38 -42.95
N HIS A 670 2.07 -2.38 -42.12
CA HIS A 670 3.11 -2.38 -41.09
C HIS A 670 2.92 -3.51 -40.08
N HIS A 671 1.67 -3.87 -39.74
CA HIS A 671 1.35 -5.00 -38.89
C HIS A 671 1.20 -6.35 -39.61
N GLY A 672 1.66 -6.46 -40.84
CA GLY A 672 1.78 -7.72 -41.57
C GLY A 672 0.47 -8.25 -42.20
N VAL A 673 -0.52 -7.39 -42.40
CA VAL A 673 -1.78 -7.77 -43.08
C VAL A 673 -1.55 -7.87 -44.58
N GLU A 674 -1.94 -9.00 -45.17
CA GLU A 674 -1.81 -9.24 -46.60
C GLU A 674 -2.57 -8.21 -47.43
N GLU A 675 -2.01 -7.80 -48.59
CA GLU A 675 -2.56 -6.78 -49.48
C GLU A 675 -4.01 -7.07 -49.93
N LYS A 676 -4.37 -8.34 -50.06
CA LYS A 676 -5.74 -8.77 -50.37
C LYS A 676 -6.71 -8.40 -49.29
N LYS A 677 -6.38 -8.67 -47.99
CA LYS A 677 -7.19 -8.35 -46.84
C LYS A 677 -7.27 -6.83 -46.60
N VAL A 678 -6.22 -6.09 -46.93
CA VAL A 678 -6.23 -4.60 -46.91
C VAL A 678 -7.23 -4.05 -47.90
N ARG A 679 -7.30 -4.58 -49.13
CA ARG A 679 -8.30 -4.15 -50.12
C ARG A 679 -9.74 -4.51 -49.73
N ASP A 680 -9.93 -5.66 -49.13
CA ASP A 680 -11.23 -6.10 -48.62
C ASP A 680 -11.69 -5.19 -47.47
N PHE A 681 -10.77 -4.79 -46.57
CA PHE A 681 -11.02 -3.83 -45.51
C PHE A 681 -11.49 -2.45 -46.08
N GLU A 682 -10.88 -1.99 -47.16
CA GLU A 682 -11.25 -0.73 -47.83
C GLU A 682 -12.64 -0.81 -48.45
N ARG A 683 -13.04 -1.99 -48.97
CA ARG A 683 -14.35 -2.18 -49.65
C ARG A 683 -15.53 -2.37 -48.68
N ASN A 684 -15.31 -2.91 -47.51
CA ASN A 684 -16.38 -3.32 -46.56
C ASN A 684 -17.03 -2.17 -45.79
N GLY A 685 -16.83 -0.91 -46.15
CA GLY A 685 -17.44 0.25 -45.47
C GLY A 685 -16.87 0.56 -44.09
N THR A 686 -15.85 -0.17 -43.64
CA THR A 686 -15.18 0.04 -42.35
C THR A 686 -14.50 1.40 -42.29
N ILE A 687 -13.87 1.85 -43.40
CA ILE A 687 -13.27 3.20 -43.53
C ILE A 687 -14.26 4.30 -43.27
N LYS A 688 -15.53 4.15 -43.64
CA LYS A 688 -16.57 5.17 -43.39
C LYS A 688 -16.73 5.42 -41.89
N ARG A 689 -16.71 4.38 -41.05
CA ARG A 689 -16.78 4.51 -39.59
C ARG A 689 -15.55 5.21 -39.01
N PHE A 690 -14.37 4.96 -39.59
CA PHE A 690 -13.14 5.67 -39.21
C PHE A 690 -13.18 7.15 -39.56
N LEU A 691 -13.85 7.53 -40.66
CA LEU A 691 -14.05 8.92 -41.05
C LEU A 691 -15.11 9.64 -40.21
N GLU A 692 -16.07 8.92 -39.65
CA GLU A 692 -17.14 9.45 -38.79
C GLU A 692 -16.69 9.73 -37.37
N TYR A 693 -15.63 9.06 -36.90
CA TYR A 693 -15.08 9.22 -35.54
C TYR A 693 -14.08 10.39 -35.46
N ASP A 694 -14.07 11.12 -34.34
CA ASP A 694 -13.28 12.35 -34.19
C ASP A 694 -11.83 12.15 -33.75
N TRP A 695 -11.44 10.92 -33.39
CA TRP A 695 -10.08 10.55 -33.01
C TRP A 695 -9.43 11.46 -31.96
N PRO A 696 -9.93 11.56 -30.72
CA PRO A 696 -9.36 12.45 -29.71
C PRO A 696 -7.90 12.14 -29.38
N GLY A 697 -7.43 10.89 -29.54
CA GLY A 697 -6.03 10.49 -29.44
C GLY A 697 -5.27 10.53 -30.77
N ASN A 698 -5.86 11.14 -31.82
CA ASN A 698 -5.26 11.38 -33.13
C ASN A 698 -4.69 10.12 -33.79
N VAL A 699 -3.52 10.23 -34.45
CA VAL A 699 -2.88 9.12 -35.19
C VAL A 699 -2.47 7.97 -34.25
N ARG A 700 -2.07 8.28 -33.01
CA ARG A 700 -1.69 7.24 -32.01
C ARG A 700 -2.90 6.38 -31.64
N GLU A 701 -4.08 6.97 -31.49
CA GLU A 701 -5.30 6.21 -31.22
C GLU A 701 -5.71 5.36 -32.42
N LEU A 702 -5.60 5.91 -33.62
CA LEU A 702 -5.87 5.19 -34.88
C LEU A 702 -4.94 3.97 -35.04
N GLU A 703 -3.64 4.14 -34.81
CA GLU A 703 -2.64 3.07 -34.87
C GLU A 703 -2.95 1.96 -33.84
N ASN A 704 -3.26 2.35 -32.60
CA ASN A 704 -3.62 1.40 -31.54
C ASN A 704 -4.89 0.61 -31.85
N GLU A 705 -5.91 1.25 -32.44
CA GLU A 705 -7.13 0.57 -32.83
C GLU A 705 -6.85 -0.47 -33.94
N ILE A 706 -6.08 -0.10 -34.95
CA ILE A 706 -5.69 -1.02 -36.04
C ILE A 706 -4.89 -2.17 -35.49
N LYS A 707 -3.91 -1.92 -34.64
CA LYS A 707 -3.11 -2.96 -33.97
C LYS A 707 -3.99 -3.91 -33.18
N ARG A 708 -4.95 -3.39 -32.39
CA ARG A 708 -5.93 -4.19 -31.66
C ARG A 708 -6.74 -5.09 -32.58
N MET A 709 -7.23 -4.54 -33.69
CA MET A 709 -8.01 -5.27 -34.69
C MET A 709 -7.21 -6.41 -35.33
N VAL A 710 -5.97 -6.16 -35.69
CA VAL A 710 -5.07 -7.17 -36.28
C VAL A 710 -4.80 -8.30 -35.29
N VAL A 711 -4.48 -7.99 -34.03
CA VAL A 711 -4.23 -9.00 -32.98
C VAL A 711 -5.47 -9.87 -32.74
N LEU A 712 -6.65 -9.26 -32.61
CA LEU A 712 -7.89 -9.99 -32.34
C LEU A 712 -8.36 -10.83 -33.54
N SER A 713 -8.06 -10.36 -34.78
CA SER A 713 -8.37 -11.15 -35.98
C SER A 713 -7.49 -12.40 -36.11
N GLN A 714 -6.21 -12.29 -35.75
CA GLN A 714 -5.27 -13.45 -35.75
C GLN A 714 -5.61 -14.45 -34.64
N ALA A 715 -6.04 -14.01 -33.47
CA ALA A 715 -6.38 -14.88 -32.34
C ALA A 715 -7.69 -15.66 -32.51
N GLY A 716 -8.61 -15.23 -33.40
CA GLY A 716 -9.95 -15.80 -33.53
C GLY A 716 -10.33 -16.27 -34.93
N ASP A 717 -9.39 -16.32 -35.89
CA ASP A 717 -9.65 -16.58 -37.32
C ASP A 717 -10.85 -15.79 -37.90
N ARG A 718 -11.01 -14.53 -37.41
CA ARG A 718 -12.11 -13.62 -37.79
C ARG A 718 -11.60 -12.56 -38.77
N ASP A 719 -12.50 -12.07 -39.60
CA ASP A 719 -12.23 -10.90 -40.45
C ASP A 719 -11.92 -9.67 -39.56
N PRO A 720 -10.82 -8.93 -39.77
CA PRO A 720 -10.51 -7.69 -39.07
C PRO A 720 -11.68 -6.70 -38.99
N CYS A 721 -12.55 -6.69 -39.99
CA CYS A 721 -13.77 -5.86 -40.01
C CYS A 721 -14.81 -6.23 -38.93
N GLY A 722 -14.80 -7.45 -38.41
CA GLY A 722 -15.74 -7.94 -37.39
C GLY A 722 -15.34 -7.63 -35.95
N VAL A 723 -14.21 -6.92 -35.75
CA VAL A 723 -13.59 -6.72 -34.39
C VAL A 723 -13.41 -5.24 -34.07
N LEU A 724 -14.29 -4.37 -34.60
CA LEU A 724 -14.29 -2.94 -34.28
C LEU A 724 -14.63 -2.70 -32.79
N SER A 725 -14.05 -1.68 -32.18
CA SER A 725 -14.41 -1.27 -30.82
C SER A 725 -15.79 -0.63 -30.77
N ASP A 726 -16.47 -0.73 -29.62
CA ASP A 726 -17.83 -0.17 -29.42
C ASP A 726 -17.92 1.32 -29.77
N LYS A 727 -16.84 2.08 -29.53
CA LYS A 727 -16.75 3.51 -29.87
C LYS A 727 -16.82 3.81 -31.36
N LEU A 728 -16.42 2.86 -32.23
CA LEU A 728 -16.54 2.99 -33.69
C LEU A 728 -17.84 2.40 -34.22
N ILE A 729 -18.51 1.54 -33.45
CA ILE A 729 -19.82 0.98 -33.79
C ILE A 729 -20.93 1.98 -33.46
N ASN A 730 -20.80 2.72 -32.35
CA ASN A 730 -21.80 3.69 -31.88
C ASN A 730 -21.19 5.08 -31.61
N PRO A 731 -20.84 5.83 -32.64
CA PRO A 731 -20.13 7.13 -32.48
C PRO A 731 -21.00 8.23 -31.83
N THR A 732 -22.33 8.07 -31.75
CA THR A 732 -23.25 9.02 -31.11
C THR A 732 -23.22 9.01 -29.60
N SER A 733 -22.74 7.93 -28.96
CA SER A 733 -22.58 7.87 -27.48
C SER A 733 -21.35 8.63 -26.99
N SER A 734 -20.39 8.96 -27.86
CA SER A 734 -19.14 9.65 -27.48
C SER A 734 -19.22 11.18 -27.60
N ARG A 735 -20.25 11.75 -28.27
CA ARG A 735 -20.43 13.20 -28.36
C ARG A 735 -20.87 13.87 -27.05
N ALA A 736 -21.36 13.11 -26.09
CA ALA A 736 -21.79 13.61 -24.77
C ALA A 736 -20.65 13.73 -23.73
N SER A 737 -19.41 13.31 -24.05
CA SER A 737 -18.33 13.23 -23.06
C SER A 737 -17.11 14.11 -23.32
N SER A 738 -17.16 15.06 -24.30
CA SER A 738 -15.99 15.87 -24.64
C SER A 738 -16.04 17.33 -24.16
N GLU A 739 -16.94 17.71 -23.26
CA GLU A 739 -16.73 18.90 -22.44
C GLU A 739 -16.02 18.54 -21.16
N LYS A 740 -14.92 19.25 -20.86
CA LYS A 740 -14.02 19.11 -19.70
C LYS A 740 -14.78 19.01 -18.37
N ALA A 741 -15.42 17.88 -18.10
CA ALA A 741 -15.94 17.58 -16.77
C ALA A 741 -14.79 17.04 -15.94
N THR A 742 -14.28 17.84 -14.99
CA THR A 742 -13.38 17.37 -13.94
C THR A 742 -14.01 16.16 -13.26
N LEU A 743 -13.19 15.24 -12.70
CA LEU A 743 -13.67 14.10 -11.92
C LEU A 743 -14.76 14.51 -10.90
N TYR A 744 -14.63 15.69 -10.31
CA TYR A 744 -15.65 16.30 -9.45
C TYR A 744 -17.02 16.50 -10.13
N HIS A 745 -17.02 16.87 -11.41
CA HIS A 745 -18.28 17.09 -12.15
C HIS A 745 -18.93 15.76 -12.52
N GLN A 746 -18.14 14.77 -12.91
CA GLN A 746 -18.64 13.42 -13.24
C GLN A 746 -19.20 12.71 -12.00
N VAL A 747 -18.52 12.82 -10.86
CA VAL A 747 -19.01 12.29 -9.57
C VAL A 747 -20.28 13.01 -9.14
N ALA A 748 -20.37 14.32 -9.33
CA ALA A 748 -21.55 15.10 -8.97
C ALA A 748 -22.77 14.74 -9.87
N GLU A 749 -22.58 14.51 -11.16
CA GLU A 749 -23.64 14.06 -12.06
C GLU A 749 -24.11 12.64 -11.73
N PHE A 750 -23.20 11.71 -11.53
CA PHE A 750 -23.52 10.35 -11.10
C PHE A 750 -24.29 10.33 -9.77
N GLU A 751 -23.85 11.15 -8.81
CA GLU A 751 -24.50 11.30 -7.51
C GLU A 751 -25.93 11.86 -7.67
N LYS A 752 -26.10 12.86 -8.50
CA LYS A 752 -27.41 13.46 -8.83
C LYS A 752 -28.34 12.45 -9.48
N GLU A 753 -27.86 11.68 -10.44
CA GLU A 753 -28.62 10.66 -11.16
C GLU A 753 -29.09 9.54 -10.21
N ARG A 754 -28.22 9.02 -9.36
CA ARG A 754 -28.53 7.99 -8.36
C ARG A 754 -29.55 8.47 -7.31
N ILE A 755 -29.42 9.70 -6.86
CA ILE A 755 -30.36 10.28 -5.90
C ILE A 755 -31.74 10.49 -6.56
N THR A 756 -31.76 10.96 -7.79
CA THR A 756 -33.01 11.20 -8.54
C THR A 756 -33.74 9.88 -8.80
N GLU A 757 -33.02 8.83 -9.16
CA GLU A 757 -33.59 7.48 -9.39
C GLU A 757 -34.15 6.90 -8.08
N ALA A 758 -33.45 6.99 -6.97
CA ALA A 758 -33.93 6.54 -5.67
C ALA A 758 -35.16 7.34 -5.19
N LEU A 759 -35.22 8.63 -5.51
CA LEU A 759 -36.40 9.46 -5.23
C LEU A 759 -37.61 9.06 -6.08
N ARG A 760 -37.42 8.74 -7.36
CA ARG A 760 -38.48 8.21 -8.22
C ARG A 760 -39.01 6.87 -7.69
N GLN A 761 -38.15 5.93 -7.39
CA GLN A 761 -38.52 4.60 -6.86
C GLN A 761 -39.22 4.69 -5.50
N SER A 762 -38.96 5.72 -4.73
CA SER A 762 -39.58 5.95 -3.42
C SER A 762 -40.75 6.91 -3.44
N SER A 763 -41.28 7.23 -4.62
CA SER A 763 -42.38 8.21 -4.79
C SER A 763 -42.06 9.55 -4.12
N TRP A 764 -40.82 10.02 -4.23
CA TRP A 764 -40.29 11.27 -3.69
C TRP A 764 -40.27 11.36 -2.14
N VAL A 765 -40.46 10.24 -1.45
CA VAL A 765 -40.36 10.17 0.00
C VAL A 765 -38.88 10.08 0.40
N LYS A 766 -38.30 11.18 0.89
CA LYS A 766 -36.85 11.32 1.18
C LYS A 766 -36.33 10.25 2.16
N LEU A 767 -37.12 9.87 3.13
CA LEU A 767 -36.76 8.84 4.11
C LEU A 767 -36.62 7.45 3.46
N ARG A 768 -37.51 7.11 2.52
CA ARG A 768 -37.44 5.83 1.77
C ARG A 768 -36.28 5.84 0.78
N ALA A 769 -36.04 6.96 0.10
CA ALA A 769 -34.90 7.12 -0.79
C ALA A 769 -33.56 7.02 -0.05
N ALA A 770 -33.47 7.57 1.18
CA ALA A 770 -32.29 7.45 2.03
C ALA A 770 -32.00 5.97 2.38
N ARG A 771 -33.03 5.19 2.72
CA ARG A 771 -32.90 3.74 2.99
C ARG A 771 -32.48 2.95 1.75
N LEU A 772 -32.99 3.27 0.57
CA LEU A 772 -32.60 2.63 -0.69
C LEU A 772 -31.15 2.87 -1.04
N LEU A 773 -30.63 4.05 -0.70
CA LEU A 773 -29.23 4.43 -0.95
C LEU A 773 -28.28 4.07 0.21
N GLY A 774 -28.77 3.54 1.32
CA GLY A 774 -27.94 3.19 2.48
C GLY A 774 -27.29 4.40 3.18
N ILE A 775 -27.87 5.62 3.08
CA ILE A 775 -27.33 6.85 3.66
C ILE A 775 -28.30 7.48 4.66
N PRO A 776 -27.82 8.29 5.64
CA PRO A 776 -28.68 9.01 6.56
C PRO A 776 -29.61 10.00 5.86
N GLU A 777 -30.83 10.20 6.38
CA GLU A 777 -31.81 11.14 5.82
C GLU A 777 -31.28 12.59 5.75
N ALA A 778 -30.50 13.02 6.74
CA ALA A 778 -29.87 14.33 6.73
C ALA A 778 -28.90 14.49 5.53
N THR A 779 -28.17 13.42 5.18
CA THR A 779 -27.23 13.40 4.05
C THR A 779 -27.96 13.52 2.73
N ILE A 780 -29.06 12.79 2.52
CA ILE A 780 -29.82 12.88 1.26
C ILE A 780 -30.50 14.27 1.13
N ARG A 781 -31.01 14.88 2.21
CA ARG A 781 -31.54 16.24 2.21
C ARG A 781 -30.51 17.29 1.78
N ASN A 782 -29.29 17.20 2.29
CA ASN A 782 -28.19 18.08 1.93
C ASN A 782 -27.77 17.90 0.48
N LYS A 783 -27.72 16.67 -0.02
CA LYS A 783 -27.37 16.35 -1.40
C LYS A 783 -28.47 16.78 -2.40
N ILE A 784 -29.75 16.62 -2.07
CA ILE A 784 -30.89 17.13 -2.87
C ILE A 784 -30.77 18.65 -3.02
N LYS A 785 -30.46 19.38 -1.93
CA LYS A 785 -30.24 20.83 -1.95
C LYS A 785 -29.01 21.21 -2.76
N LYS A 786 -27.90 20.49 -2.58
CA LYS A 786 -26.65 20.73 -3.29
C LYS A 786 -26.79 20.56 -4.80
N HIS A 787 -27.51 19.52 -5.24
CA HIS A 787 -27.71 19.19 -6.66
C HIS A 787 -28.97 19.81 -7.27
N GLN A 788 -29.71 20.64 -6.53
CA GLN A 788 -30.94 21.34 -6.95
C GLN A 788 -31.98 20.38 -7.58
N ILE A 789 -32.18 19.21 -6.98
CA ILE A 789 -33.12 18.21 -7.47
C ILE A 789 -34.53 18.64 -7.07
N LEU A 790 -35.40 18.93 -8.05
CA LEU A 790 -36.79 19.34 -7.86
C LEU A 790 -37.72 18.15 -8.11
N ALA A 791 -38.75 18.01 -7.26
CA ALA A 791 -39.80 17.03 -7.53
C ALA A 791 -40.60 17.46 -8.75
N PRO A 792 -41.01 16.55 -9.62
CA PRO A 792 -41.97 16.87 -10.68
C PRO A 792 -43.28 17.37 -10.07
N VAL A 793 -43.83 18.47 -10.61
CA VAL A 793 -45.08 19.09 -10.15
C VAL A 793 -46.24 18.18 -10.46
#